data_e8d3d6ff18367a5d95353ea7b9f8dd96
#
_entry.id   e8d3d6ff18367a5d95353ea7b9f8dd96
#
_cell.length_a   1.000
_cell.length_b   1.000
_cell.length_c   1.000
_cell.angle_alpha   90.00
_cell.angle_beta   90.00
_cell.angle_gamma   90.00
#
_symmetry.space_group_name_H-M   'P 1'
#
loop_
_entity.id
_entity.type
_entity.pdbx_description
1 polymer ?
#
loop_
_entity_poly.entity_id
_entity_poly.type
_entity_poly.pdbx_seq_one_letter_code
_entity_poly.pdbx_strand_id
1 'polypeptide(L)'
;MNGYNFTERVRKVLAMAREEAARLHHEYVGTEHILLGLIREGEGVAAAVLQNLNVDLDDVTQKIEDTVKKGKAAQATGPDLPYTSRAKKVLELAMAEARDLNHSYVGTEHLLLGLLREEKGIAAQVLTDAGVNLEAARAETLRLLGTEMPQGGQAPQAEKAGSTPPSAAPAKGDKKSKTPALDHFCRDLTQLAAEGQLDPTIGRAKEIERVMEVLTRRKKNNPVLIGEPGVGKTAIVEGLAQLIANGDCPDSLRDNRVLSLDMAAVIAGTKYRGQFEERLKAVMNEIAQNKQVILFIDELHTLVGAGAAEGAIDASNMLKPALARGELQCVGASTLNEYRKYIEKDGALERRFQTVVVEPPSIDETVQILQGLRKKYEDHHRVNIPDETLVAAAKLSERYITDRFLPDKAIDVIDEAGARARLAAQVPPAEVADLKEQLEAINAEKEAAVRDQNFEKAASLRDNERELQAQIRRKQEDWEQRRQSHRPTLGEEEIAFIVSRWTGIPVTRLQEAETSRLLRMEDELHESVVGQDEAIKALARSIRRSRAGLKDPRRPIGSFIFSGPTGVGKTELARSLAKFLFADTSALIRVDMSEYMEKFSVSRLIGAPPGYVGYEDSGTLTKAVRRKPYSVVLLDEIEKAHPDVFNILLQVLDEGHLTDNYGRVIDFKNTVVIMTSNVGAKDITRGKSLGFAGNDARGDFERISEKVKEEMGRVFNPEFLNRLDDVIVFHPLGKEHISKIVSILFADVQKRLAEEEITIKLTDAATGFLVDHGHDEHYGARPLKRALQRYIEDPLSEKILLGEFSKGDEIEVAVSTTEKEKLEFRVLSPTPQA
;
A
#
# COMPACT_ATOMS: atom_id res chain seq x y z
N MET A 1 -17.80 2.36 21.79
CA MET A 1 -18.49 1.50 20.79
C MET A 1 -17.53 1.18 19.66
N ASN A 2 -16.48 0.42 19.96
CA ASN A 2 -15.42 0.12 19.01
C ASN A 2 -15.38 -1.39 18.80
N GLY A 3 -15.62 -1.85 17.53
CA GLY A 3 -15.31 -3.22 17.17
C GLY A 3 -16.16 -3.91 16.10
N TYR A 4 -17.34 -3.41 15.74
CA TYR A 4 -18.13 -3.96 14.63
C TYR A 4 -18.44 -2.89 13.60
N ASN A 5 -18.11 -3.17 12.35
CA ASN A 5 -18.45 -2.29 11.23
C ASN A 5 -19.91 -2.53 10.83
N PHE A 6 -20.76 -1.55 11.06
CA PHE A 6 -22.09 -1.53 10.45
C PHE A 6 -21.95 -1.40 8.93
N THR A 7 -22.66 -2.23 8.20
CA THR A 7 -22.72 -2.12 6.74
C THR A 7 -23.26 -0.75 6.31
N GLU A 8 -22.97 -0.36 5.09
CA GLU A 8 -23.49 0.91 4.53
C GLU A 8 -25.02 0.94 4.53
N ARG A 9 -25.64 -0.20 4.27
CA ARG A 9 -27.11 -0.35 4.33
C ARG A 9 -27.67 -0.14 5.73
N VAL A 10 -27.04 -0.67 6.77
CA VAL A 10 -27.45 -0.42 8.15
C VAL A 10 -27.32 1.06 8.51
N ARG A 11 -26.29 1.72 8.06
CA ARG A 11 -26.13 3.18 8.26
C ARG A 11 -27.28 3.95 7.57
N LYS A 12 -27.66 3.52 6.36
CA LYS A 12 -28.79 4.08 5.62
C LYS A 12 -30.12 3.85 6.36
N VAL A 13 -30.35 2.63 6.87
CA VAL A 13 -31.52 2.32 7.71
C VAL A 13 -31.58 3.22 8.94
N LEU A 14 -30.47 3.43 9.65
CA LEU A 14 -30.43 4.28 10.82
C LEU A 14 -30.64 5.77 10.50
N ALA A 15 -30.20 6.23 9.33
CA ALA A 15 -30.51 7.57 8.83
C ALA A 15 -32.01 7.71 8.53
N MET A 16 -32.61 6.74 7.81
CA MET A 16 -34.04 6.70 7.54
C MET A 16 -34.88 6.59 8.82
N ALA A 17 -34.42 5.84 9.83
CA ALA A 17 -35.09 5.76 11.12
C ALA A 17 -35.16 7.14 11.81
N ARG A 18 -34.14 7.99 11.68
CA ARG A 18 -34.18 9.38 12.17
C ARG A 18 -35.16 10.24 11.40
N GLU A 19 -35.21 10.08 10.07
CA GLU A 19 -36.22 10.78 9.23
C GLU A 19 -37.63 10.38 9.63
N GLU A 20 -37.90 9.10 9.85
CA GLU A 20 -39.19 8.62 10.31
C GLU A 20 -39.57 9.13 11.70
N ALA A 21 -38.62 9.19 12.63
CA ALA A 21 -38.84 9.81 13.94
C ALA A 21 -39.19 11.29 13.82
N ALA A 22 -38.51 12.03 12.93
CA ALA A 22 -38.82 13.43 12.64
C ALA A 22 -40.21 13.59 11.96
N ARG A 23 -40.53 12.69 11.00
CA ARG A 23 -41.87 12.67 10.35
C ARG A 23 -43.01 12.46 11.33
N LEU A 24 -42.80 11.60 12.33
CA LEU A 24 -43.78 11.34 13.37
C LEU A 24 -43.76 12.34 14.53
N HIS A 25 -42.92 13.39 14.44
CA HIS A 25 -42.73 14.43 15.45
C HIS A 25 -42.26 13.91 16.81
N HIS A 26 -41.32 12.94 16.82
CA HIS A 26 -40.73 12.40 18.04
C HIS A 26 -39.36 13.00 18.32
N GLU A 27 -39.03 13.15 19.60
CA GLU A 27 -37.76 13.74 20.06
C GLU A 27 -36.62 12.69 20.14
N TYR A 28 -36.91 11.40 19.85
CA TYR A 28 -35.93 10.32 19.93
C TYR A 28 -36.28 9.19 18.97
N VAL A 29 -35.23 8.43 18.58
CA VAL A 29 -35.36 7.27 17.72
C VAL A 29 -35.63 6.03 18.58
N GLY A 30 -36.83 5.44 18.45
CA GLY A 30 -37.24 4.20 19.10
C GLY A 30 -37.06 2.98 18.18
N THR A 31 -37.43 1.80 18.71
CA THR A 31 -37.38 0.53 17.97
C THR A 31 -38.31 0.53 16.75
N GLU A 32 -39.45 1.16 16.86
CA GLU A 32 -40.49 1.38 15.81
C GLU A 32 -39.88 2.14 14.62
N HIS A 33 -39.09 3.19 14.87
CA HIS A 33 -38.43 3.98 13.81
C HIS A 33 -37.36 3.18 13.09
N ILE A 34 -36.63 2.32 13.84
CA ILE A 34 -35.63 1.43 13.23
C ILE A 34 -36.32 0.43 12.29
N LEU A 35 -37.47 -0.12 12.70
CA LEU A 35 -38.22 -1.02 11.86
C LEU A 35 -38.80 -0.33 10.61
N LEU A 36 -39.34 0.88 10.75
CA LEU A 36 -39.80 1.69 9.60
C LEU A 36 -38.64 2.01 8.65
N GLY A 37 -37.47 2.39 9.17
CA GLY A 37 -36.27 2.62 8.37
C GLY A 37 -35.83 1.37 7.62
N LEU A 38 -35.94 0.19 8.23
CA LEU A 38 -35.61 -1.09 7.64
C LEU A 38 -36.58 -1.49 6.52
N ILE A 39 -37.87 -1.27 6.71
CA ILE A 39 -38.91 -1.51 5.69
C ILE A 39 -38.72 -0.55 4.51
N ARG A 40 -38.42 0.73 4.78
CA ARG A 40 -38.20 1.76 3.74
C ARG A 40 -36.93 1.55 2.92
N GLU A 41 -35.93 0.95 3.48
CA GLU A 41 -34.68 0.60 2.75
C GLU A 41 -34.98 -0.49 1.70
N GLY A 42 -35.75 -1.49 2.04
CA GLY A 42 -36.42 -2.41 1.10
C GLY A 42 -35.53 -3.41 0.34
N GLU A 43 -34.26 -3.23 0.28
CA GLU A 43 -33.31 -4.02 -0.55
C GLU A 43 -32.39 -4.94 0.27
N GLY A 44 -32.46 -4.92 1.59
CA GLY A 44 -31.58 -5.70 2.46
C GLY A 44 -32.06 -7.14 2.67
N VAL A 45 -31.15 -7.98 3.22
CA VAL A 45 -31.50 -9.38 3.60
C VAL A 45 -32.68 -9.41 4.56
N ALA A 46 -32.83 -8.44 5.45
CA ALA A 46 -33.95 -8.33 6.34
C ALA A 46 -35.31 -8.19 5.59
N ALA A 47 -35.37 -7.39 4.54
CA ALA A 47 -36.56 -7.25 3.72
C ALA A 47 -36.92 -8.57 3.01
N ALA A 48 -35.92 -9.27 2.48
CA ALA A 48 -36.08 -10.59 1.86
C ALA A 48 -36.56 -11.64 2.87
N VAL A 49 -36.06 -11.62 4.12
CA VAL A 49 -36.55 -12.50 5.20
C VAL A 49 -38.01 -12.23 5.51
N LEU A 50 -38.40 -10.96 5.64
CA LEU A 50 -39.79 -10.60 5.93
C LEU A 50 -40.76 -10.99 4.79
N GLN A 51 -40.32 -10.78 3.53
CA GLN A 51 -41.10 -11.20 2.34
C GLN A 51 -41.24 -12.72 2.26
N ASN A 52 -40.19 -13.49 2.52
CA ASN A 52 -40.23 -14.94 2.50
C ASN A 52 -41.10 -15.53 3.63
N LEU A 53 -41.24 -14.80 4.73
CA LEU A 53 -42.16 -15.13 5.81
C LEU A 53 -43.61 -14.65 5.54
N ASN A 54 -43.90 -14.20 4.31
CA ASN A 54 -45.20 -13.70 3.87
C ASN A 54 -45.73 -12.53 4.71
N VAL A 55 -44.89 -11.64 5.18
CA VAL A 55 -45.26 -10.44 5.92
C VAL A 55 -45.60 -9.33 4.94
N ASP A 56 -46.81 -8.76 5.09
CA ASP A 56 -47.17 -7.56 4.36
C ASP A 56 -46.50 -6.33 5.02
N LEU A 57 -45.56 -5.74 4.31
CA LEU A 57 -44.74 -4.61 4.82
C LEU A 57 -45.58 -3.33 4.97
N ASP A 58 -46.64 -3.17 4.15
CA ASP A 58 -47.53 -2.02 4.23
C ASP A 58 -48.44 -2.15 5.46
N ASP A 59 -48.96 -3.38 5.75
CA ASP A 59 -49.75 -3.66 6.95
C ASP A 59 -48.92 -3.43 8.24
N VAL A 60 -47.65 -3.86 8.26
CA VAL A 60 -46.73 -3.60 9.37
C VAL A 60 -46.51 -2.12 9.56
N THR A 61 -46.31 -1.36 8.47
CA THR A 61 -46.11 0.10 8.53
C THR A 61 -47.34 0.78 9.11
N GLN A 62 -48.52 0.41 8.65
CA GLN A 62 -49.80 0.97 9.13
C GLN A 62 -50.04 0.64 10.60
N LYS A 63 -49.79 -0.59 11.04
CA LYS A 63 -49.90 -1.00 12.45
C LYS A 63 -48.93 -0.23 13.37
N ILE A 64 -47.72 0.07 12.90
CA ILE A 64 -46.78 0.93 13.65
C ILE A 64 -47.36 2.32 13.78
N GLU A 65 -47.84 2.92 12.69
CA GLU A 65 -48.43 4.27 12.68
C GLU A 65 -49.69 4.38 13.58
N ASP A 66 -50.49 3.34 13.63
CA ASP A 66 -51.69 3.28 14.49
C ASP A 66 -51.32 3.10 15.97
N THR A 67 -50.26 2.33 16.25
CA THR A 67 -49.82 2.06 17.64
C THR A 67 -49.07 3.25 18.22
N VAL A 68 -48.35 3.99 17.37
CA VAL A 68 -47.49 5.10 17.78
C VAL A 68 -48.23 6.44 17.58
N LYS A 69 -48.62 7.06 18.68
CA LYS A 69 -49.31 8.39 18.63
C LYS A 69 -48.32 9.44 18.16
N LYS A 70 -48.72 10.26 17.19
CA LYS A 70 -47.89 11.41 16.72
C LYS A 70 -47.50 12.30 17.90
N GLY A 71 -46.25 12.64 18.01
CA GLY A 71 -45.70 13.49 19.07
C GLY A 71 -46.28 14.92 19.00
N LYS A 72 -46.33 15.60 20.15
CA LYS A 72 -46.81 16.99 20.26
C LYS A 72 -45.69 18.03 20.02
N ALA A 73 -44.50 17.63 19.65
CA ALA A 73 -43.34 18.52 19.47
C ALA A 73 -43.52 19.41 18.23
N ALA A 74 -43.60 20.70 18.43
CA ALA A 74 -43.83 21.71 17.39
C ALA A 74 -42.67 21.95 16.42
N GLN A 75 -41.56 21.28 16.51
CA GLN A 75 -40.46 21.18 15.54
C GLN A 75 -39.32 20.40 16.20
N ALA A 76 -39.11 19.16 15.82
CA ALA A 76 -37.83 18.48 16.09
C ALA A 76 -36.81 19.00 15.05
N THR A 77 -36.10 20.04 15.38
CA THR A 77 -35.07 20.64 14.53
C THR A 77 -33.71 20.09 14.91
N GLY A 78 -33.17 19.16 14.12
CA GLY A 78 -31.78 18.75 14.16
C GLY A 78 -31.54 17.37 13.54
N PRO A 79 -30.43 17.19 12.81
CA PRO A 79 -30.06 15.90 12.20
C PRO A 79 -29.65 14.83 13.24
N ASP A 80 -29.53 15.14 14.54
CA ASP A 80 -29.03 14.24 15.58
C ASP A 80 -30.06 13.96 16.69
N LEU A 81 -31.14 13.22 16.32
CA LEU A 81 -32.08 12.72 17.33
C LEU A 81 -31.46 11.58 18.15
N PRO A 82 -31.51 11.62 19.51
CA PRO A 82 -30.93 10.59 20.36
C PRO A 82 -31.75 9.28 20.30
N TYR A 83 -31.06 8.15 20.41
CA TYR A 83 -31.71 6.83 20.49
C TYR A 83 -32.27 6.56 21.89
N THR A 84 -33.43 5.94 21.95
CA THR A 84 -33.97 5.42 23.22
C THR A 84 -33.09 4.33 23.81
N SER A 85 -33.20 4.07 25.11
CA SER A 85 -32.46 2.97 25.76
C SER A 85 -32.74 1.61 25.11
N ARG A 86 -33.97 1.38 24.65
CA ARG A 86 -34.34 0.16 23.93
C ARG A 86 -33.74 0.10 22.52
N ALA A 87 -33.76 1.20 21.79
CA ALA A 87 -33.11 1.25 20.48
C ALA A 87 -31.60 1.00 20.56
N LYS A 88 -30.92 1.52 21.59
CA LYS A 88 -29.52 1.20 21.86
C LYS A 88 -29.33 -0.29 22.15
N LYS A 89 -30.22 -0.88 22.95
CA LYS A 89 -30.18 -2.31 23.25
C LYS A 89 -30.39 -3.18 22.01
N VAL A 90 -31.27 -2.78 21.07
CA VAL A 90 -31.43 -3.45 19.78
C VAL A 90 -30.11 -3.46 19.00
N LEU A 91 -29.37 -2.36 18.96
CA LEU A 91 -28.07 -2.32 18.31
C LEU A 91 -27.05 -3.24 18.97
N GLU A 92 -27.06 -3.32 20.31
CA GLU A 92 -26.22 -4.26 21.06
C GLU A 92 -26.62 -5.73 20.78
N LEU A 93 -27.89 -6.02 20.72
CA LEU A 93 -28.40 -7.35 20.37
C LEU A 93 -28.10 -7.71 18.91
N ALA A 94 -28.20 -6.76 17.99
CA ALA A 94 -27.79 -6.97 16.59
C ALA A 94 -26.30 -7.32 16.47
N MET A 95 -25.44 -6.67 17.25
CA MET A 95 -24.02 -7.03 17.35
C MET A 95 -23.81 -8.42 17.97
N ALA A 96 -24.66 -8.82 18.93
CA ALA A 96 -24.62 -10.17 19.50
C ALA A 96 -25.04 -11.22 18.47
N GLU A 97 -26.13 -11.00 17.73
CA GLU A 97 -26.57 -11.89 16.66
C GLU A 97 -25.52 -12.04 15.54
N ALA A 98 -24.84 -10.94 15.15
CA ALA A 98 -23.75 -11.02 14.20
C ALA A 98 -22.60 -11.92 14.70
N ARG A 99 -22.31 -11.89 16.00
CA ARG A 99 -21.33 -12.81 16.62
C ARG A 99 -21.82 -14.24 16.64
N ASP A 100 -23.06 -14.45 17.06
CA ASP A 100 -23.64 -15.78 17.15
C ASP A 100 -23.70 -16.46 15.77
N LEU A 101 -23.79 -15.67 14.69
CA LEU A 101 -23.73 -16.12 13.31
C LEU A 101 -22.31 -16.09 12.69
N ASN A 102 -21.27 -15.80 13.49
CA ASN A 102 -19.86 -15.70 13.05
C ASN A 102 -19.61 -14.68 11.93
N HIS A 103 -20.38 -13.59 11.87
CA HIS A 103 -20.17 -12.53 10.90
C HIS A 103 -19.29 -11.41 11.49
N SER A 104 -18.36 -10.89 10.69
CA SER A 104 -17.47 -9.77 11.06
C SER A 104 -18.11 -8.39 10.89
N TYR A 105 -19.34 -8.33 10.39
CA TYR A 105 -20.10 -7.11 10.13
C TYR A 105 -21.53 -7.22 10.69
N VAL A 106 -22.16 -6.08 10.92
CA VAL A 106 -23.58 -6.01 11.29
C VAL A 106 -24.38 -5.58 10.07
N GLY A 107 -25.12 -6.51 9.47
CA GLY A 107 -26.02 -6.27 8.34
C GLY A 107 -27.46 -6.02 8.78
N THR A 108 -28.36 -5.79 7.82
CA THR A 108 -29.80 -5.56 8.04
C THR A 108 -30.48 -6.75 8.70
N GLU A 109 -30.08 -7.98 8.36
CA GLU A 109 -30.51 -9.23 8.97
C GLU A 109 -30.27 -9.27 10.47
N HIS A 110 -29.07 -8.86 10.91
CA HIS A 110 -28.74 -8.82 12.33
C HIS A 110 -29.55 -7.76 13.07
N LEU A 111 -29.88 -6.66 12.37
CA LEU A 111 -30.70 -5.61 12.93
C LEU A 111 -32.14 -6.10 13.13
N LEU A 112 -32.69 -6.86 12.18
CA LEU A 112 -34.02 -7.51 12.29
C LEU A 112 -34.06 -8.51 13.45
N LEU A 113 -33.06 -9.39 13.56
CA LEU A 113 -32.94 -10.34 14.68
C LEU A 113 -32.82 -9.62 16.03
N GLY A 114 -32.04 -8.51 16.09
CA GLY A 114 -31.94 -7.67 17.27
C GLY A 114 -33.23 -7.00 17.67
N LEU A 115 -34.06 -6.57 16.69
CA LEU A 115 -35.39 -6.03 16.92
C LEU A 115 -36.35 -7.10 17.53
N LEU A 116 -36.36 -8.31 16.99
CA LEU A 116 -37.15 -9.42 17.49
C LEU A 116 -36.70 -9.90 18.88
N ARG A 117 -35.42 -9.86 19.17
CA ARG A 117 -34.86 -10.25 20.48
C ARG A 117 -35.17 -9.27 21.61
N GLU A 118 -35.47 -8.01 21.29
CA GLU A 118 -35.97 -7.03 22.27
C GLU A 118 -37.48 -7.12 22.41
N GLU A 119 -37.97 -8.18 23.00
CA GLU A 119 -39.41 -8.54 23.14
C GLU A 119 -40.31 -7.42 23.67
N LYS A 120 -39.80 -6.49 24.42
CA LYS A 120 -40.54 -5.35 25.00
C LYS A 120 -40.57 -4.11 24.07
N GLY A 121 -39.97 -4.20 22.90
CA GLY A 121 -40.00 -3.14 21.87
C GLY A 121 -41.30 -3.15 21.07
N ILE A 122 -41.77 -1.97 20.67
CA ILE A 122 -42.98 -1.86 19.77
C ILE A 122 -42.72 -2.62 18.47
N ALA A 123 -41.51 -2.57 17.93
CA ALA A 123 -41.13 -3.30 16.71
C ALA A 123 -41.29 -4.82 16.88
N ALA A 124 -40.85 -5.38 18.00
CA ALA A 124 -40.99 -6.82 18.28
C ALA A 124 -42.44 -7.24 18.42
N GLN A 125 -43.25 -6.42 19.09
CA GLN A 125 -44.70 -6.69 19.25
C GLN A 125 -45.40 -6.70 17.88
N VAL A 126 -45.19 -5.69 17.06
CA VAL A 126 -45.83 -5.62 15.72
C VAL A 126 -45.38 -6.75 14.82
N LEU A 127 -44.06 -7.10 14.83
CA LEU A 127 -43.55 -8.24 14.05
C LEU A 127 -44.13 -9.58 14.55
N THR A 128 -44.29 -9.77 15.86
CA THR A 128 -44.87 -10.96 16.44
C THR A 128 -46.35 -11.06 16.10
N ASP A 129 -47.11 -9.95 16.15
CA ASP A 129 -48.50 -9.87 15.72
C ASP A 129 -48.68 -10.09 14.22
N ALA A 130 -47.66 -9.85 13.43
CA ALA A 130 -47.56 -10.19 12.01
C ALA A 130 -47.12 -11.64 11.75
N GLY A 131 -46.96 -12.44 12.82
CA GLY A 131 -46.61 -13.87 12.72
C GLY A 131 -45.11 -14.18 12.62
N VAL A 132 -44.23 -13.18 12.78
CA VAL A 132 -42.78 -13.37 12.73
C VAL A 132 -42.23 -13.65 14.13
N ASN A 133 -41.66 -14.83 14.31
CA ASN A 133 -40.94 -15.16 15.53
C ASN A 133 -39.42 -15.18 15.29
N LEU A 134 -38.64 -15.06 16.36
CA LEU A 134 -37.16 -14.98 16.28
C LEU A 134 -36.54 -16.22 15.63
N GLU A 135 -37.05 -17.40 15.93
CA GLU A 135 -36.53 -18.68 15.41
C GLU A 135 -36.77 -18.81 13.91
N ALA A 136 -37.98 -18.48 13.44
CA ALA A 136 -38.31 -18.49 12.01
C ALA A 136 -37.47 -17.44 11.23
N ALA A 137 -37.35 -16.25 11.77
CA ALA A 137 -36.53 -15.21 11.16
C ALA A 137 -35.02 -15.59 11.11
N ARG A 138 -34.52 -16.26 12.15
CA ARG A 138 -33.12 -16.76 12.18
C ARG A 138 -32.90 -17.89 11.18
N ALA A 139 -33.87 -18.86 11.12
CA ALA A 139 -33.79 -19.97 10.16
C ALA A 139 -33.78 -19.47 8.71
N GLU A 140 -34.65 -18.50 8.40
CA GLU A 140 -34.74 -17.93 7.07
C GLU A 140 -33.51 -17.06 6.72
N THR A 141 -33.00 -16.35 7.70
CA THR A 141 -31.73 -15.62 7.55
C THR A 141 -30.57 -16.56 7.20
N LEU A 142 -30.42 -17.67 7.92
CA LEU A 142 -29.41 -18.68 7.63
C LEU A 142 -29.59 -19.32 6.26
N ARG A 143 -30.82 -19.58 5.86
CA ARG A 143 -31.15 -20.11 4.55
C ARG A 143 -30.72 -19.16 3.41
N LEU A 144 -30.99 -17.88 3.56
CA LEU A 144 -30.64 -16.86 2.56
C LEU A 144 -29.13 -16.61 2.50
N LEU A 145 -28.44 -16.78 3.63
CA LEU A 145 -26.97 -16.59 3.71
C LEU A 145 -26.16 -17.85 3.37
N GLY A 146 -26.84 -18.99 3.10
CA GLY A 146 -26.18 -20.24 2.69
C GLY A 146 -25.39 -20.95 3.79
N THR A 147 -25.66 -20.68 5.07
CA THR A 147 -24.96 -21.28 6.22
C THR A 147 -25.87 -22.34 6.86
N GLU A 148 -25.43 -23.62 6.93
CA GLU A 148 -26.14 -24.68 7.64
C GLU A 148 -26.06 -24.48 9.16
N MET A 149 -27.16 -24.84 9.85
CA MET A 149 -27.31 -24.64 11.29
C MET A 149 -26.34 -25.50 12.14
N PRO A 150 -25.74 -24.94 13.20
CA PRO A 150 -25.27 -25.77 14.32
C PRO A 150 -26.45 -26.15 15.19
N GLN A 151 -26.75 -27.44 15.29
CA GLN A 151 -27.76 -27.98 16.21
C GLN A 151 -27.30 -27.80 17.65
N GLY A 152 -27.96 -26.95 18.40
CA GLY A 152 -27.76 -26.70 19.83
C GLY A 152 -28.87 -27.33 20.67
N GLY A 153 -28.47 -28.20 21.51
CA GLY A 153 -28.93 -28.75 22.76
C GLY A 153 -30.39 -28.66 23.23
N GLN A 154 -31.07 -29.78 23.39
CA GLN A 154 -32.18 -29.97 24.33
C GLN A 154 -31.75 -30.98 25.38
N ALA A 155 -32.00 -30.63 26.65
CA ALA A 155 -31.92 -31.52 27.81
C ALA A 155 -33.13 -32.47 27.87
N PRO A 156 -33.07 -33.59 28.63
CA PRO A 156 -33.84 -34.79 28.34
C PRO A 156 -35.14 -34.91 29.09
N GLN A 157 -36.14 -35.52 28.50
CA GLN A 157 -37.16 -36.26 29.23
C GLN A 157 -37.49 -37.57 28.54
N ALA A 158 -37.60 -38.61 29.34
CA ALA A 158 -37.82 -40.00 29.01
C ALA A 158 -39.25 -40.34 28.56
N GLU A 159 -39.47 -41.29 27.73
CA GLU A 159 -40.05 -42.59 27.94
C GLU A 159 -40.53 -43.27 26.63
N LYS A 160 -40.07 -44.52 26.52
CA LYS A 160 -40.66 -45.79 26.04
C LYS A 160 -41.20 -46.05 24.64
N ALA A 161 -40.50 -47.03 24.10
CA ALA A 161 -41.02 -48.29 23.50
C ALA A 161 -41.56 -48.35 22.06
N GLY A 162 -40.89 -49.13 21.24
CA GLY A 162 -41.58 -50.09 20.40
C GLY A 162 -41.21 -50.17 18.91
N SER A 163 -40.51 -51.25 18.54
CA SER A 163 -40.51 -51.93 17.26
C SER A 163 -39.52 -51.60 16.17
N THR A 164 -38.60 -52.56 15.99
CA THR A 164 -37.69 -52.88 14.89
C THR A 164 -38.33 -53.57 13.71
N PRO A 165 -37.58 -53.91 12.62
CA PRO A 165 -36.69 -53.24 11.68
C PRO A 165 -37.14 -53.36 10.18
N PRO A 166 -36.38 -53.19 9.09
CA PRO A 166 -35.03 -53.70 8.83
C PRO A 166 -34.06 -52.87 7.94
N SER A 167 -32.80 -53.07 8.22
CA SER A 167 -31.65 -53.23 7.30
C SER A 167 -31.45 -52.38 6.05
N ALA A 168 -30.44 -51.53 6.09
CA ALA A 168 -29.51 -51.25 4.96
C ALA A 168 -28.11 -50.89 5.48
N ALA A 169 -27.09 -51.27 4.75
CA ALA A 169 -25.68 -51.47 5.11
C ALA A 169 -24.88 -50.23 5.57
N PRO A 170 -23.66 -50.39 6.11
CA PRO A 170 -23.06 -49.48 7.05
C PRO A 170 -22.29 -48.33 6.34
N ALA A 171 -22.62 -47.09 6.67
CA ALA A 171 -21.75 -45.95 6.50
C ALA A 171 -20.61 -45.98 7.58
N LYS A 172 -19.40 -45.68 7.17
CA LYS A 172 -18.19 -45.72 7.98
C LYS A 172 -18.36 -44.90 9.26
N GLY A 173 -18.17 -45.54 10.40
CA GLY A 173 -18.25 -44.89 11.69
C GLY A 173 -17.18 -43.87 11.94
N ASP A 174 -17.61 -42.70 12.41
CA ASP A 174 -16.74 -41.68 13.04
C ASP A 174 -15.97 -42.35 14.22
N LYS A 175 -14.68 -42.58 14.01
CA LYS A 175 -13.76 -42.87 15.09
C LYS A 175 -13.69 -41.61 15.96
N LYS A 176 -14.19 -41.66 17.19
CA LYS A 176 -13.92 -40.63 18.21
C LYS A 176 -12.42 -40.41 18.24
N SER A 177 -12.01 -39.21 17.84
CA SER A 177 -10.58 -38.82 17.86
C SER A 177 -10.02 -38.98 19.26
N LYS A 178 -8.80 -39.52 19.35
CA LYS A 178 -8.05 -39.63 20.61
C LYS A 178 -7.50 -38.31 21.08
N THR A 179 -7.57 -37.26 20.25
CA THR A 179 -6.96 -35.94 20.44
C THR A 179 -7.90 -34.81 20.06
N PRO A 180 -9.07 -34.65 20.73
CA PRO A 180 -10.07 -33.65 20.33
C PRO A 180 -9.62 -32.20 20.44
N ALA A 181 -8.74 -31.85 21.41
CA ALA A 181 -8.24 -30.47 21.53
C ALA A 181 -7.20 -30.15 20.44
N LEU A 182 -6.33 -31.11 20.11
CA LEU A 182 -5.37 -30.95 19.01
C LEU A 182 -6.08 -30.82 17.66
N ASP A 183 -7.11 -31.62 17.41
CA ASP A 183 -7.85 -31.57 16.15
C ASP A 183 -8.69 -30.27 16.01
N HIS A 184 -9.03 -29.62 17.13
CA HIS A 184 -9.78 -28.37 17.12
C HIS A 184 -8.89 -27.12 17.04
N PHE A 185 -7.72 -27.13 17.67
CA PHE A 185 -6.84 -25.97 17.79
C PHE A 185 -5.56 -26.07 16.94
N CYS A 186 -5.33 -27.21 16.28
CA CYS A 186 -4.15 -27.42 15.44
C CYS A 186 -4.57 -27.90 14.05
N ARG A 187 -3.78 -27.50 13.05
CA ARG A 187 -3.88 -27.98 11.68
C ARG A 187 -2.86 -29.12 11.47
N ASP A 188 -3.31 -30.29 11.02
CA ASP A 188 -2.43 -31.43 10.77
C ASP A 188 -1.72 -31.31 9.43
N LEU A 189 -0.44 -30.88 9.46
CA LEU A 189 0.36 -30.73 8.24
C LEU A 189 0.73 -32.08 7.62
N THR A 190 0.88 -33.15 8.44
CA THR A 190 1.22 -34.48 7.92
C THR A 190 0.04 -35.09 7.16
N GLN A 191 -1.18 -34.87 7.63
CA GLN A 191 -2.37 -35.33 6.93
C GLN A 191 -2.55 -34.54 5.60
N LEU A 192 -2.39 -33.23 5.64
CA LEU A 192 -2.47 -32.40 4.44
C LEU A 192 -1.38 -32.74 3.41
N ALA A 193 -0.17 -33.13 3.89
CA ALA A 193 0.88 -33.63 3.03
C ALA A 193 0.47 -34.93 2.33
N ALA A 194 -0.11 -35.89 3.09
CA ALA A 194 -0.59 -37.15 2.54
C ALA A 194 -1.73 -36.95 1.52
N GLU A 195 -2.56 -35.93 1.71
CA GLU A 195 -3.65 -35.54 0.77
C GLU A 195 -3.13 -34.73 -0.42
N GLY A 196 -1.85 -34.36 -0.46
CA GLY A 196 -1.24 -33.56 -1.54
C GLY A 196 -1.72 -32.09 -1.57
N GLN A 197 -2.21 -31.56 -0.46
CA GLN A 197 -2.74 -30.19 -0.36
C GLN A 197 -1.66 -29.16 -0.05
N LEU A 198 -0.46 -29.58 0.38
CA LEU A 198 0.66 -28.68 0.66
C LEU A 198 1.39 -28.28 -0.62
N ASP A 199 2.07 -27.15 -0.54
CA ASP A 199 2.94 -26.67 -1.62
C ASP A 199 4.25 -27.44 -1.63
N PRO A 200 4.85 -27.71 -2.81
CA PRO A 200 6.13 -28.39 -2.89
C PRO A 200 7.23 -27.53 -2.29
N THR A 201 8.00 -28.11 -1.37
CA THR A 201 9.16 -27.43 -0.77
C THR A 201 10.39 -27.61 -1.64
N ILE A 202 10.94 -26.52 -2.16
CA ILE A 202 12.07 -26.49 -3.09
C ILE A 202 13.22 -25.69 -2.48
N GLY A 203 14.46 -26.17 -2.65
CA GLY A 203 15.67 -25.46 -2.26
C GLY A 203 15.96 -25.43 -0.74
N ARG A 204 15.16 -26.13 0.10
CA ARG A 204 15.30 -26.10 1.58
C ARG A 204 15.76 -27.42 2.19
N ALA A 205 16.39 -28.27 1.42
CA ALA A 205 16.82 -29.61 1.90
C ALA A 205 17.79 -29.52 3.09
N LYS A 206 18.73 -28.58 3.08
CA LYS A 206 19.72 -28.39 4.15
C LYS A 206 19.08 -27.97 5.47
N GLU A 207 18.14 -27.01 5.38
CA GLU A 207 17.44 -26.52 6.57
C GLU A 207 16.52 -27.60 7.16
N ILE A 208 15.83 -28.38 6.30
CA ILE A 208 14.97 -29.48 6.74
C ILE A 208 15.83 -30.59 7.38
N GLU A 209 16.95 -30.96 6.77
CA GLU A 209 17.90 -31.91 7.35
C GLU A 209 18.38 -31.44 8.73
N ARG A 210 18.72 -30.15 8.83
CA ARG A 210 19.15 -29.56 10.11
C ARG A 210 18.03 -29.55 11.17
N VAL A 211 16.80 -29.34 10.79
CA VAL A 211 15.64 -29.44 11.67
C VAL A 211 15.48 -30.88 12.17
N MET A 212 15.59 -31.89 11.28
CA MET A 212 15.52 -33.30 11.65
C MET A 212 16.65 -33.70 12.59
N GLU A 213 17.89 -33.25 12.31
CA GLU A 213 19.01 -33.45 13.21
C GLU A 213 18.77 -32.93 14.62
N VAL A 214 18.23 -31.68 14.72
CA VAL A 214 17.93 -31.07 16.02
C VAL A 214 16.82 -31.82 16.73
N LEU A 215 15.75 -32.22 16.03
CA LEU A 215 14.63 -32.98 16.62
C LEU A 215 15.06 -34.33 17.21
N THR A 216 16.09 -34.97 16.65
CA THR A 216 16.61 -36.26 17.12
C THR A 216 17.62 -36.14 18.26
N ARG A 217 18.02 -34.96 18.68
CA ARG A 217 18.98 -34.74 19.76
C ARG A 217 18.40 -35.09 21.12
N ARG A 218 19.24 -35.53 22.05
CA ARG A 218 18.84 -35.81 23.42
C ARG A 218 18.52 -34.58 24.25
N LYS A 219 19.16 -33.43 23.95
CA LYS A 219 18.97 -32.16 24.64
C LYS A 219 18.94 -31.05 23.58
N LYS A 220 18.26 -29.96 23.85
CA LYS A 220 18.02 -28.85 22.88
C LYS A 220 17.42 -29.41 21.57
N ASN A 221 16.40 -30.26 21.73
CA ASN A 221 15.73 -30.94 20.62
C ASN A 221 14.54 -30.18 20.04
N ASN A 222 14.44 -28.92 20.35
CA ASN A 222 13.40 -28.03 19.79
C ASN A 222 14.07 -26.99 18.85
N PRO A 223 14.01 -27.18 17.54
CA PRO A 223 14.54 -26.20 16.59
C PRO A 223 13.69 -24.94 16.57
N VAL A 224 14.34 -23.77 16.41
CA VAL A 224 13.69 -22.51 16.09
C VAL A 224 14.25 -21.98 14.79
N LEU A 225 13.38 -21.83 13.80
CA LEU A 225 13.69 -21.24 12.51
C LEU A 225 13.75 -19.72 12.67
N ILE A 226 14.93 -19.15 12.47
CA ILE A 226 15.18 -17.72 12.60
C ILE A 226 15.48 -17.14 11.22
N GLY A 227 14.70 -16.18 10.79
CA GLY A 227 14.92 -15.49 9.52
C GLY A 227 13.95 -14.35 9.34
N GLU A 228 14.18 -13.53 8.35
CA GLU A 228 13.31 -12.41 8.01
C GLU A 228 11.91 -12.86 7.59
N PRO A 229 10.88 -11.98 7.67
CA PRO A 229 9.54 -12.32 7.19
C PRO A 229 9.57 -12.67 5.71
N GLY A 230 8.77 -13.68 5.30
CA GLY A 230 8.65 -14.04 3.88
C GLY A 230 9.79 -14.89 3.30
N VAL A 231 10.80 -15.33 4.09
CA VAL A 231 11.89 -16.19 3.58
C VAL A 231 11.51 -17.68 3.46
N GLY A 232 10.29 -18.06 3.84
CA GLY A 232 9.78 -19.42 3.71
C GLY A 232 10.03 -20.32 4.95
N LYS A 233 10.02 -19.77 6.16
CA LYS A 233 10.15 -20.55 7.41
C LYS A 233 9.07 -21.63 7.54
N THR A 234 7.83 -21.30 7.27
CA THR A 234 6.68 -22.22 7.31
C THR A 234 6.82 -23.33 6.28
N ALA A 235 7.30 -23.02 5.06
CA ALA A 235 7.55 -23.99 4.01
C ALA A 235 8.56 -25.09 4.40
N ILE A 236 9.55 -24.78 5.26
CA ILE A 236 10.49 -25.76 5.79
C ILE A 236 9.77 -26.80 6.65
N VAL A 237 8.81 -26.38 7.48
CA VAL A 237 8.02 -27.28 8.33
C VAL A 237 7.02 -28.08 7.49
N GLU A 238 6.42 -27.47 6.48
CA GLU A 238 5.58 -28.19 5.52
C GLU A 238 6.38 -29.25 4.74
N GLY A 239 7.61 -28.92 4.33
CA GLY A 239 8.55 -29.87 3.74
C GLY A 239 8.93 -31.02 4.67
N LEU A 240 9.16 -30.75 5.96
CA LEU A 240 9.35 -31.79 6.96
C LEU A 240 8.12 -32.71 7.06
N ALA A 241 6.90 -32.12 7.08
CA ALA A 241 5.67 -32.90 7.10
C ALA A 241 5.50 -33.77 5.83
N GLN A 242 5.90 -33.27 4.66
CA GLN A 242 5.91 -34.04 3.41
C GLN A 242 6.90 -35.21 3.47
N LEU A 243 8.12 -35.02 3.98
CA LEU A 243 9.10 -36.09 4.12
C LEU A 243 8.62 -37.17 5.12
N ILE A 244 7.98 -36.76 6.22
CA ILE A 244 7.39 -37.69 7.17
C ILE A 244 6.24 -38.49 6.54
N ALA A 245 5.33 -37.81 5.83
CA ALA A 245 4.21 -38.47 5.15
C ALA A 245 4.64 -39.45 4.07
N ASN A 246 5.73 -39.16 3.35
CA ASN A 246 6.32 -40.03 2.32
C ASN A 246 7.19 -41.15 2.90
N GLY A 247 7.56 -41.07 4.19
CA GLY A 247 8.45 -42.03 4.82
C GLY A 247 9.95 -41.79 4.55
N ASP A 248 10.30 -40.65 3.92
CA ASP A 248 11.67 -40.24 3.56
C ASP A 248 12.37 -39.52 4.74
N CYS A 249 12.23 -40.05 5.94
CA CYS A 249 12.76 -39.47 7.16
C CYS A 249 13.39 -40.54 8.05
N PRO A 250 14.23 -40.18 9.04
CA PRO A 250 14.77 -41.10 10.01
C PRO A 250 13.69 -41.92 10.74
N ASP A 251 13.94 -43.19 11.05
CA ASP A 251 12.97 -44.09 11.69
C ASP A 251 12.39 -43.51 12.99
N SER A 252 13.16 -42.69 13.71
CA SER A 252 12.70 -41.98 14.92
C SER A 252 11.63 -40.95 14.70
N LEU A 253 11.43 -40.49 13.45
CA LEU A 253 10.46 -39.46 13.11
C LEU A 253 9.30 -39.96 12.22
N ARG A 254 9.40 -41.20 11.72
CA ARG A 254 8.47 -41.77 10.73
C ARG A 254 7.01 -41.79 11.17
N ASP A 255 6.77 -42.04 12.45
CA ASP A 255 5.41 -42.14 13.01
C ASP A 255 4.91 -40.86 13.64
N ASN A 256 5.66 -39.75 13.49
CA ASN A 256 5.29 -38.48 14.08
C ASN A 256 4.29 -37.73 13.21
N ARG A 257 3.39 -36.98 13.86
CA ARG A 257 2.47 -36.06 13.27
C ARG A 257 2.99 -34.61 13.50
N VAL A 258 3.08 -33.82 12.48
CA VAL A 258 3.42 -32.40 12.58
C VAL A 258 2.11 -31.61 12.62
N LEU A 259 1.86 -30.96 13.74
CA LEU A 259 0.64 -30.17 13.99
C LEU A 259 0.99 -28.69 14.12
N SER A 260 0.40 -27.85 13.28
CA SER A 260 0.56 -26.39 13.36
C SER A 260 -0.47 -25.79 14.32
N LEU A 261 -0.02 -25.15 15.39
CA LEU A 261 -0.88 -24.51 16.37
C LEU A 261 -1.51 -23.23 15.80
N ASP A 262 -2.84 -23.18 15.77
CA ASP A 262 -3.58 -21.97 15.41
C ASP A 262 -3.82 -21.11 16.66
N MET A 263 -2.97 -20.10 16.84
CA MET A 263 -3.08 -19.17 17.95
C MET A 263 -4.35 -18.34 17.90
N ALA A 264 -4.84 -18.03 16.69
CA ALA A 264 -6.09 -17.27 16.53
C ALA A 264 -7.29 -18.10 17.03
N ALA A 265 -7.34 -19.40 16.71
CA ALA A 265 -8.38 -20.31 17.19
C ALA A 265 -8.33 -20.51 18.72
N VAL A 266 -7.13 -20.55 19.31
CA VAL A 266 -6.97 -20.67 20.77
C VAL A 266 -7.46 -19.41 21.48
N ILE A 267 -7.23 -18.22 20.93
CA ILE A 267 -7.63 -16.93 21.51
C ILE A 267 -9.09 -16.60 21.20
N ALA A 268 -9.63 -17.04 20.07
CA ALA A 268 -10.98 -16.69 19.62
C ALA A 268 -12.03 -17.01 20.68
N GLY A 269 -12.88 -16.01 21.02
CA GLY A 269 -13.97 -16.16 21.99
C GLY A 269 -13.56 -16.25 23.46
N THR A 270 -12.26 -16.12 23.81
CA THR A 270 -11.83 -16.07 25.21
C THR A 270 -12.06 -14.66 25.78
N LYS A 271 -13.04 -14.54 26.70
CA LYS A 271 -13.33 -13.26 27.41
C LYS A 271 -12.43 -13.07 28.64
N TYR A 272 -11.90 -14.15 29.18
CA TYR A 272 -11.09 -14.16 30.41
C TYR A 272 -9.79 -14.96 30.21
N ARG A 273 -8.72 -14.50 30.81
CA ARG A 273 -7.38 -15.14 30.79
C ARG A 273 -7.43 -16.64 31.11
N GLY A 274 -8.25 -17.07 32.06
CA GLY A 274 -8.38 -18.48 32.46
C GLY A 274 -8.88 -19.39 31.33
N GLN A 275 -9.71 -18.91 30.41
CA GLN A 275 -10.24 -19.74 29.32
C GLN A 275 -9.13 -20.08 28.29
N PHE A 276 -8.27 -19.10 27.98
CA PHE A 276 -7.10 -19.34 27.14
C PHE A 276 -6.13 -20.33 27.76
N GLU A 277 -5.83 -20.14 29.06
CA GLU A 277 -4.95 -21.03 29.82
C GLU A 277 -5.51 -22.46 29.85
N GLU A 278 -6.81 -22.62 30.01
CA GLU A 278 -7.49 -23.92 30.02
C GLU A 278 -7.39 -24.63 28.66
N ARG A 279 -7.61 -23.90 27.54
CA ARG A 279 -7.48 -24.46 26.19
C ARG A 279 -6.05 -24.86 25.87
N LEU A 280 -5.08 -23.99 26.17
CA LEU A 280 -3.67 -24.30 25.95
C LEU A 280 -3.22 -25.50 26.82
N LYS A 281 -3.71 -25.58 28.06
CA LYS A 281 -3.48 -26.70 28.96
C LYS A 281 -4.07 -28.02 28.43
N ALA A 282 -5.26 -27.95 27.80
CA ALA A 282 -5.86 -29.14 27.17
C ALA A 282 -4.98 -29.63 26.00
N VAL A 283 -4.53 -28.73 25.13
CA VAL A 283 -3.61 -29.04 24.02
C VAL A 283 -2.32 -29.66 24.57
N MET A 284 -1.71 -29.06 25.61
CA MET A 284 -0.47 -29.57 26.22
C MET A 284 -0.64 -30.95 26.87
N ASN A 285 -1.77 -31.20 27.53
CA ASN A 285 -2.05 -32.52 28.14
C ASN A 285 -2.22 -33.61 27.07
N GLU A 286 -2.87 -33.31 25.94
CA GLU A 286 -3.00 -34.26 24.83
C GLU A 286 -1.65 -34.56 24.17
N ILE A 287 -0.76 -33.54 24.01
CA ILE A 287 0.60 -33.75 23.51
C ILE A 287 1.40 -34.63 24.47
N ALA A 288 1.33 -34.36 25.76
CA ALA A 288 2.07 -35.16 26.77
C ALA A 288 1.65 -36.65 26.79
N GLN A 289 0.38 -36.93 26.44
CA GLN A 289 -0.14 -38.30 26.30
C GLN A 289 0.26 -38.95 24.97
N ASN A 290 0.49 -38.15 23.91
CA ASN A 290 0.82 -38.63 22.57
C ASN A 290 2.23 -38.15 22.17
N LYS A 291 3.24 -38.97 22.49
CA LYS A 291 4.66 -38.63 22.24
C LYS A 291 5.06 -38.57 20.76
N GLN A 292 4.14 -38.92 19.85
CA GLN A 292 4.35 -38.88 18.40
C GLN A 292 3.84 -37.58 17.75
N VAL A 293 3.82 -36.47 18.50
CA VAL A 293 3.38 -35.18 18.04
C VAL A 293 4.54 -34.18 18.07
N ILE A 294 4.81 -33.55 16.93
CA ILE A 294 5.70 -32.38 16.80
C ILE A 294 4.80 -31.16 16.62
N LEU A 295 4.84 -30.24 17.57
CA LEU A 295 4.05 -29.03 17.52
C LEU A 295 4.81 -27.94 16.75
N PHE A 296 4.26 -27.43 15.66
CA PHE A 296 4.76 -26.24 15.00
C PHE A 296 4.09 -24.99 15.58
N ILE A 297 4.91 -24.02 15.96
CA ILE A 297 4.46 -22.73 16.52
C ILE A 297 5.03 -21.64 15.65
N ASP A 298 4.19 -21.08 14.79
CA ASP A 298 4.58 -19.92 14.03
C ASP A 298 4.55 -18.68 14.93
N GLU A 299 5.41 -17.70 14.67
CA GLU A 299 5.58 -16.52 15.51
C GLU A 299 5.74 -16.88 17.01
N LEU A 300 6.67 -17.78 17.32
CA LEU A 300 6.91 -18.29 18.69
C LEU A 300 6.98 -17.16 19.74
N HIS A 301 7.44 -15.99 19.36
CA HIS A 301 7.54 -14.80 20.21
C HIS A 301 6.18 -14.31 20.71
N THR A 302 5.08 -14.57 20.01
CA THR A 302 3.72 -14.17 20.42
C THR A 302 3.29 -14.91 21.71
N LEU A 303 3.73 -16.14 21.88
CA LEU A 303 3.47 -16.92 23.08
C LEU A 303 4.29 -16.48 24.29
N VAL A 304 5.48 -15.90 24.04
CA VAL A 304 6.44 -15.54 25.09
C VAL A 304 6.37 -14.06 25.45
N GLY A 305 6.03 -13.20 24.48
CA GLY A 305 6.11 -11.76 24.60
C GLY A 305 4.80 -11.02 24.89
N ALA A 306 3.68 -11.71 24.88
CA ALA A 306 2.35 -11.10 25.07
C ALA A 306 2.12 -10.54 26.50
N GLY A 307 3.08 -10.70 27.42
CA GLY A 307 2.98 -10.29 28.83
C GLY A 307 3.45 -8.86 29.18
N ALA A 308 3.91 -8.06 28.24
CA ALA A 308 4.48 -6.74 28.54
C ALA A 308 3.44 -5.61 28.74
N ALA A 309 2.17 -5.78 28.36
CA ALA A 309 1.09 -4.86 28.65
C ALA A 309 0.27 -5.40 29.84
N GLU A 310 -0.16 -4.53 30.74
CA GLU A 310 -1.04 -4.90 31.86
C GLU A 310 -2.27 -5.65 31.36
N GLY A 311 -2.33 -6.98 31.60
CA GLY A 311 -3.42 -7.85 31.16
C GLY A 311 -3.09 -8.81 30.00
N ALA A 312 -1.87 -8.80 29.47
CA ALA A 312 -1.46 -9.70 28.39
C ALA A 312 -1.17 -11.13 28.89
N ILE A 313 -1.41 -12.10 28.01
CA ILE A 313 -1.42 -13.52 28.29
C ILE A 313 0.03 -14.05 28.25
N ASP A 314 0.56 -14.53 29.37
CA ASP A 314 1.88 -15.16 29.45
C ASP A 314 1.75 -16.68 29.35
N ALA A 315 1.73 -17.18 28.10
CA ALA A 315 1.72 -18.62 27.83
C ALA A 315 3.07 -19.30 28.11
N SER A 316 4.15 -18.51 28.27
CA SER A 316 5.50 -19.06 28.46
C SER A 316 5.61 -19.86 29.75
N ASN A 317 4.92 -19.44 30.81
CA ASN A 317 4.92 -20.15 32.08
C ASN A 317 4.26 -21.54 32.01
N MET A 318 3.41 -21.78 31.03
CA MET A 318 2.79 -23.09 30.77
C MET A 318 3.67 -23.99 29.92
N LEU A 319 4.38 -23.38 28.92
CA LEU A 319 5.27 -24.12 28.02
C LEU A 319 6.59 -24.55 28.72
N LYS A 320 7.14 -23.68 29.57
CA LYS A 320 8.42 -23.91 30.25
C LYS A 320 8.50 -25.26 30.99
N PRO A 321 7.51 -25.69 31.79
CA PRO A 321 7.57 -27.00 32.48
C PRO A 321 7.55 -28.20 31.52
N ALA A 322 6.74 -28.15 30.46
CA ALA A 322 6.63 -29.22 29.47
C ALA A 322 7.90 -29.34 28.63
N LEU A 323 8.47 -28.23 28.19
CA LEU A 323 9.78 -28.17 27.52
C LEU A 323 10.90 -28.65 28.44
N ALA A 324 10.83 -28.31 29.74
CA ALA A 324 11.83 -28.70 30.73
C ALA A 324 11.85 -30.20 30.97
N ARG A 325 10.69 -30.86 31.02
CA ARG A 325 10.55 -32.29 31.20
C ARG A 325 10.75 -33.09 29.91
N GLY A 326 10.82 -32.44 28.75
CA GLY A 326 10.89 -33.10 27.46
C GLY A 326 9.57 -33.78 27.03
N GLU A 327 8.46 -33.31 27.59
CA GLU A 327 7.11 -33.79 27.28
C GLU A 327 6.54 -33.13 25.99
N LEU A 328 7.12 -32.00 25.59
CA LEU A 328 6.80 -31.26 24.37
C LEU A 328 7.98 -31.27 23.43
N GLN A 329 7.75 -31.70 22.20
CA GLN A 329 8.65 -31.53 21.08
C GLN A 329 8.03 -30.51 20.13
N CYS A 330 8.74 -29.41 19.86
CA CYS A 330 8.21 -28.35 19.02
C CYS A 330 9.24 -27.77 18.04
N VAL A 331 8.74 -27.26 16.95
CA VAL A 331 9.46 -26.43 15.99
C VAL A 331 8.90 -25.01 16.10
N GLY A 332 9.73 -24.02 16.38
CA GLY A 332 9.32 -22.63 16.42
C GLY A 332 9.76 -21.88 15.17
N ALA A 333 9.05 -20.82 14.80
CA ALA A 333 9.50 -19.84 13.82
C ALA A 333 9.44 -18.43 14.42
N SER A 334 10.44 -17.59 14.14
CA SER A 334 10.49 -16.19 14.62
C SER A 334 11.45 -15.36 13.75
N THR A 335 11.43 -14.06 13.92
CA THR A 335 12.50 -13.19 13.40
C THR A 335 13.67 -13.13 14.38
N LEU A 336 14.86 -12.73 13.90
CA LEU A 336 16.06 -12.63 14.76
C LEU A 336 15.85 -11.61 15.88
N ASN A 337 15.23 -10.49 15.59
CA ASN A 337 15.00 -9.41 16.55
C ASN A 337 14.03 -9.83 17.65
N GLU A 338 12.95 -10.49 17.28
CA GLU A 338 11.94 -10.98 18.23
C GLU A 338 12.48 -12.15 19.07
N TYR A 339 13.27 -13.04 18.46
CA TYR A 339 13.93 -14.10 19.19
C TYR A 339 14.87 -13.56 20.27
N ARG A 340 15.72 -12.58 19.93
CA ARG A 340 16.61 -11.90 20.89
C ARG A 340 15.84 -11.18 21.98
N LYS A 341 14.75 -10.51 21.61
CA LYS A 341 13.96 -9.69 22.54
C LYS A 341 13.20 -10.52 23.57
N TYR A 342 12.63 -11.66 23.17
CA TYR A 342 11.69 -12.42 23.99
C TYR A 342 12.19 -13.80 24.43
N ILE A 343 12.98 -14.49 23.63
CA ILE A 343 13.37 -15.89 23.92
C ILE A 343 14.79 -15.96 24.48
N GLU A 344 15.76 -15.28 23.89
CA GLU A 344 17.16 -15.29 24.31
C GLU A 344 17.33 -14.69 25.72
N LYS A 345 16.50 -13.72 26.11
CA LYS A 345 16.50 -13.15 27.45
C LYS A 345 15.99 -14.10 28.53
N ASP A 346 15.25 -15.13 28.16
CA ASP A 346 14.74 -16.14 29.08
C ASP A 346 15.65 -17.37 29.07
N GLY A 347 16.57 -17.44 30.02
CA GLY A 347 17.55 -18.52 30.09
C GLY A 347 16.95 -19.94 30.27
N ALA A 348 15.67 -20.08 30.63
CA ALA A 348 14.98 -21.36 30.70
C ALA A 348 14.57 -21.84 29.31
N LEU A 349 14.14 -20.94 28.46
CA LEU A 349 13.77 -21.19 27.05
C LEU A 349 15.02 -21.37 26.19
N GLU A 350 15.99 -20.45 26.28
CA GLU A 350 17.25 -20.51 25.53
C GLU A 350 17.95 -21.83 25.60
N ARG A 351 17.97 -22.45 26.79
CA ARG A 351 18.61 -23.76 27.00
C ARG A 351 17.85 -24.94 26.36
N ARG A 352 16.63 -24.72 25.87
CA ARG A 352 15.77 -25.78 25.30
C ARG A 352 15.64 -25.67 23.80
N PHE A 353 15.83 -24.45 23.27
CA PHE A 353 15.77 -24.22 21.84
C PHE A 353 17.14 -24.24 21.18
N GLN A 354 17.16 -24.68 19.93
CA GLN A 354 18.33 -24.61 19.03
C GLN A 354 17.96 -23.79 17.80
N THR A 355 18.70 -22.75 17.57
CA THR A 355 18.48 -21.87 16.41
C THR A 355 18.91 -22.54 15.11
N VAL A 356 18.09 -22.39 14.08
CA VAL A 356 18.35 -22.74 12.69
C VAL A 356 18.12 -21.49 11.88
N VAL A 357 19.20 -20.92 11.32
CA VAL A 357 19.09 -19.68 10.54
C VAL A 357 18.55 -20.01 9.15
N VAL A 358 17.56 -19.26 8.71
CA VAL A 358 16.94 -19.37 7.39
C VAL A 358 17.24 -18.08 6.61
N GLU A 359 18.12 -18.20 5.63
CA GLU A 359 18.48 -17.10 4.76
C GLU A 359 17.50 -16.97 3.59
N PRO A 360 17.33 -15.74 3.03
CA PRO A 360 16.59 -15.56 1.80
C PRO A 360 17.19 -16.41 0.68
N PRO A 361 16.37 -17.07 -0.15
CA PRO A 361 16.87 -17.84 -1.30
C PRO A 361 17.48 -16.90 -2.35
N SER A 362 18.41 -17.43 -3.13
CA SER A 362 18.95 -16.76 -4.31
C SER A 362 17.88 -16.58 -5.40
N ILE A 363 18.17 -15.75 -6.41
CA ILE A 363 17.27 -15.56 -7.56
C ILE A 363 16.98 -16.89 -8.25
N ASP A 364 18.04 -17.73 -8.47
CA ASP A 364 17.89 -19.01 -9.16
C ASP A 364 17.04 -20.00 -8.35
N GLU A 365 17.25 -20.09 -7.04
CA GLU A 365 16.41 -20.90 -6.15
C GLU A 365 14.97 -20.38 -6.12
N THR A 366 14.78 -19.05 -6.13
CA THR A 366 13.44 -18.45 -6.21
C THR A 366 12.74 -18.83 -7.51
N VAL A 367 13.43 -18.81 -8.64
CA VAL A 367 12.84 -19.24 -9.93
C VAL A 367 12.40 -20.70 -9.85
N GLN A 368 13.18 -21.59 -9.22
CA GLN A 368 12.78 -22.99 -9.04
C GLN A 368 11.54 -23.11 -8.15
N ILE A 369 11.46 -22.32 -7.08
CA ILE A 369 10.27 -22.27 -6.19
C ILE A 369 9.04 -21.83 -6.99
N LEU A 370 9.17 -20.75 -7.77
CA LEU A 370 8.09 -20.26 -8.62
C LEU A 370 7.65 -21.28 -9.67
N GLN A 371 8.59 -22.03 -10.26
CA GLN A 371 8.27 -23.12 -11.19
C GLN A 371 7.47 -24.23 -10.51
N GLY A 372 7.81 -24.58 -9.27
CA GLY A 372 7.04 -25.57 -8.51
C GLY A 372 5.62 -25.11 -8.15
N LEU A 373 5.44 -23.80 -7.92
CA LEU A 373 4.16 -23.22 -7.58
C LEU A 373 3.31 -22.86 -8.82
N ARG A 374 3.92 -22.76 -10.00
CA ARG A 374 3.32 -22.30 -11.26
C ARG A 374 1.93 -22.88 -11.49
N LYS A 375 1.81 -24.20 -11.47
CA LYS A 375 0.56 -24.89 -11.80
C LYS A 375 -0.61 -24.45 -10.92
N LYS A 376 -0.37 -24.24 -9.63
CA LYS A 376 -1.41 -23.81 -8.68
C LYS A 376 -1.88 -22.38 -9.00
N TYR A 377 -0.96 -21.46 -9.33
CA TYR A 377 -1.29 -20.10 -9.71
C TYR A 377 -1.95 -20.02 -11.09
N GLU A 378 -1.48 -20.82 -12.06
CA GLU A 378 -2.10 -20.93 -13.39
C GLU A 378 -3.56 -21.41 -13.31
N ASP A 379 -3.82 -22.41 -12.49
CA ASP A 379 -5.17 -22.96 -12.29
C ASP A 379 -6.07 -22.00 -11.49
N HIS A 380 -5.52 -21.31 -10.50
CA HIS A 380 -6.26 -20.36 -9.69
C HIS A 380 -6.68 -19.13 -10.51
N HIS A 381 -5.74 -18.52 -11.22
CA HIS A 381 -6.00 -17.30 -12.02
C HIS A 381 -6.50 -17.59 -13.43
N ARG A 382 -6.44 -18.84 -13.90
CA ARG A 382 -6.74 -19.24 -15.26
C ARG A 382 -5.89 -18.50 -16.29
N VAL A 383 -4.60 -18.35 -16.00
CA VAL A 383 -3.59 -17.74 -16.87
C VAL A 383 -2.53 -18.77 -17.24
N ASN A 384 -1.72 -18.47 -18.24
CA ASN A 384 -0.51 -19.23 -18.58
C ASN A 384 0.72 -18.41 -18.20
N ILE A 385 1.66 -19.00 -17.44
CA ILE A 385 2.84 -18.30 -16.90
C ILE A 385 4.11 -18.91 -17.52
N PRO A 386 4.72 -18.28 -18.53
CA PRO A 386 5.98 -18.73 -19.13
C PRO A 386 7.15 -18.66 -18.13
N ASP A 387 8.22 -19.44 -18.42
CA ASP A 387 9.44 -19.42 -17.59
C ASP A 387 10.12 -18.03 -17.55
N GLU A 388 10.08 -17.32 -18.67
CA GLU A 388 10.62 -15.96 -18.78
C GLU A 388 9.96 -15.01 -17.77
N THR A 389 8.66 -15.12 -17.58
CA THR A 389 7.88 -14.33 -16.61
C THR A 389 8.28 -14.65 -15.17
N LEU A 390 8.55 -15.92 -14.85
CA LEU A 390 9.02 -16.30 -13.51
C LEU A 390 10.42 -15.73 -13.22
N VAL A 391 11.30 -15.78 -14.21
CA VAL A 391 12.64 -15.17 -14.11
C VAL A 391 12.55 -13.66 -13.96
N ALA A 392 11.66 -13.00 -14.72
CA ALA A 392 11.41 -11.58 -14.61
C ALA A 392 10.86 -11.22 -13.22
N ALA A 393 9.89 -11.98 -12.71
CA ALA A 393 9.32 -11.74 -11.37
C ALA A 393 10.40 -11.83 -10.27
N ALA A 394 11.27 -12.85 -10.30
CA ALA A 394 12.35 -12.99 -9.34
C ALA A 394 13.37 -11.85 -9.43
N LYS A 395 13.83 -11.52 -10.66
CA LYS A 395 14.84 -10.47 -10.88
C LYS A 395 14.31 -9.07 -10.57
N LEU A 396 13.10 -8.74 -11.06
CA LEU A 396 12.54 -7.39 -10.89
C LEU A 396 12.13 -7.16 -9.43
N SER A 397 11.55 -8.16 -8.76
CA SER A 397 11.20 -8.04 -7.34
C SER A 397 12.47 -7.89 -6.48
N GLU A 398 13.56 -8.64 -6.75
CA GLU A 398 14.80 -8.51 -6.00
C GLU A 398 15.45 -7.14 -6.20
N ARG A 399 15.42 -6.64 -7.42
CA ARG A 399 16.06 -5.38 -7.77
C ARG A 399 15.30 -4.15 -7.25
N TYR A 400 13.96 -4.19 -7.27
CA TYR A 400 13.14 -2.99 -7.08
C TYR A 400 12.32 -2.99 -5.79
N ILE A 401 12.03 -4.16 -5.19
CA ILE A 401 11.28 -4.28 -3.94
C ILE A 401 12.27 -4.57 -2.82
N THR A 402 12.62 -3.54 -2.04
CA THR A 402 13.68 -3.60 -1.01
C THR A 402 13.16 -3.81 0.40
N ASP A 403 11.85 -3.65 0.63
CA ASP A 403 11.20 -3.76 1.94
C ASP A 403 10.75 -5.17 2.30
N ARG A 404 10.86 -6.11 1.36
CA ARG A 404 10.48 -7.53 1.50
C ARG A 404 11.57 -8.45 0.98
N PHE A 405 11.50 -9.72 1.36
CA PHE A 405 12.50 -10.74 1.01
C PHE A 405 11.96 -11.76 0.01
N LEU A 406 12.88 -12.35 -0.75
CA LEU A 406 12.56 -13.53 -1.57
C LEU A 406 12.28 -14.74 -0.66
N PRO A 407 11.40 -15.68 -1.08
CA PRO A 407 10.65 -15.72 -2.33
C PRO A 407 9.33 -14.95 -2.30
N ASP A 408 8.84 -14.52 -1.13
CA ASP A 408 7.51 -13.97 -0.88
C ASP A 408 7.16 -12.82 -1.83
N LYS A 409 8.06 -11.81 -1.95
CA LYS A 409 7.85 -10.67 -2.85
C LYS A 409 7.69 -11.07 -4.33
N ALA A 410 8.36 -12.13 -4.77
CA ALA A 410 8.24 -12.61 -6.14
C ALA A 410 6.93 -13.39 -6.36
N ILE A 411 6.51 -14.15 -5.35
CA ILE A 411 5.23 -14.86 -5.34
C ILE A 411 4.08 -13.86 -5.39
N ASP A 412 4.10 -12.85 -4.52
CA ASP A 412 3.08 -11.80 -4.47
C ASP A 412 2.94 -11.03 -5.79
N VAL A 413 4.07 -10.73 -6.45
CA VAL A 413 4.06 -10.07 -7.77
C VAL A 413 3.37 -10.93 -8.82
N ILE A 414 3.62 -12.25 -8.83
CA ILE A 414 2.96 -13.18 -9.76
C ILE A 414 1.47 -13.30 -9.44
N ASP A 415 1.12 -13.38 -8.17
CA ASP A 415 -0.26 -13.49 -7.72
C ASP A 415 -1.09 -12.26 -8.13
N GLU A 416 -0.57 -11.05 -7.88
CA GLU A 416 -1.24 -9.81 -8.28
C GLU A 416 -1.30 -9.65 -9.81
N ALA A 417 -0.22 -10.00 -10.52
CA ALA A 417 -0.21 -9.95 -11.97
C ALA A 417 -1.22 -10.93 -12.58
N GLY A 418 -1.30 -12.15 -12.05
CA GLY A 418 -2.29 -13.15 -12.46
C GLY A 418 -3.74 -12.70 -12.18
N ALA A 419 -3.98 -12.14 -10.99
CA ALA A 419 -5.29 -11.58 -10.64
C ALA A 419 -5.71 -10.46 -11.58
N ARG A 420 -4.77 -9.56 -11.91
CA ARG A 420 -5.01 -8.47 -12.86
C ARG A 420 -5.30 -8.99 -14.28
N ALA A 421 -4.50 -9.92 -14.77
CA ALA A 421 -4.70 -10.52 -16.10
C ALA A 421 -6.08 -11.21 -16.20
N ARG A 422 -6.50 -11.90 -15.13
CA ARG A 422 -7.84 -12.47 -15.02
C ARG A 422 -8.94 -11.41 -15.04
N LEU A 423 -8.78 -10.31 -14.31
CA LEU A 423 -9.74 -9.20 -14.31
C LEU A 423 -9.82 -8.52 -15.68
N ALA A 424 -8.69 -8.27 -16.32
CA ALA A 424 -8.64 -7.70 -17.65
C ALA A 424 -9.37 -8.58 -18.69
N ALA A 425 -9.24 -9.91 -18.57
CA ALA A 425 -9.95 -10.87 -19.41
C ALA A 425 -11.47 -10.93 -19.13
N GLN A 426 -11.94 -10.38 -18.01
CA GLN A 426 -13.37 -10.31 -17.68
C GLN A 426 -14.07 -9.04 -18.19
N VAL A 427 -13.32 -8.05 -18.62
CA VAL A 427 -13.88 -6.80 -19.19
C VAL A 427 -14.35 -7.10 -20.61
N PRO A 428 -15.63 -6.83 -20.96
CA PRO A 428 -16.12 -6.99 -22.31
C PRO A 428 -15.32 -6.09 -23.28
N PRO A 429 -15.13 -6.51 -24.56
CA PRO A 429 -14.48 -5.68 -25.56
C PRO A 429 -15.15 -4.31 -25.69
N ALA A 430 -14.38 -3.27 -25.98
CA ALA A 430 -14.88 -1.91 -26.18
C ALA A 430 -16.00 -1.85 -27.23
N GLU A 431 -15.92 -2.69 -28.28
CA GLU A 431 -16.95 -2.83 -29.30
C GLU A 431 -18.34 -3.20 -28.75
N VAL A 432 -18.41 -3.96 -27.66
CA VAL A 432 -19.69 -4.29 -27.01
C VAL A 432 -20.23 -3.10 -26.20
N ALA A 433 -19.35 -2.29 -25.63
CA ALA A 433 -19.72 -1.07 -24.93
C ALA A 433 -20.26 -0.02 -25.91
N ASP A 434 -19.56 0.19 -27.06
CA ASP A 434 -19.99 1.12 -28.12
C ASP A 434 -21.36 0.74 -28.70
N LEU A 435 -21.59 -0.58 -28.93
CA LEU A 435 -22.90 -1.06 -29.41
C LEU A 435 -24.01 -0.89 -28.39
N LYS A 436 -23.71 -0.97 -27.10
CA LYS A 436 -24.70 -0.70 -26.03
C LYS A 436 -25.04 0.78 -25.98
N GLU A 437 -24.08 1.67 -26.12
CA GLU A 437 -24.31 3.10 -26.20
C GLU A 437 -25.18 3.47 -27.41
N GLN A 438 -24.91 2.88 -28.59
CA GLN A 438 -25.75 3.02 -29.79
C GLN A 438 -27.17 2.51 -29.57
N LEU A 439 -27.32 1.38 -28.83
CA LEU A 439 -28.64 0.85 -28.50
C LEU A 439 -29.44 1.80 -27.59
N GLU A 440 -28.78 2.40 -26.59
CA GLU A 440 -29.41 3.42 -25.73
C GLU A 440 -29.85 4.64 -26.52
N ALA A 441 -29.03 5.13 -27.45
CA ALA A 441 -29.38 6.24 -28.35
C ALA A 441 -30.60 5.91 -29.21
N ILE A 442 -30.63 4.72 -29.85
CA ILE A 442 -31.77 4.28 -30.67
C ILE A 442 -33.05 4.12 -29.82
N ASN A 443 -32.94 3.64 -28.59
CA ASN A 443 -34.06 3.53 -27.69
C ASN A 443 -34.63 4.92 -27.33
N ALA A 444 -33.78 5.89 -27.06
CA ALA A 444 -34.19 7.27 -26.80
C ALA A 444 -34.90 7.89 -28.01
N GLU A 445 -34.35 7.69 -29.23
CA GLU A 445 -35.00 8.15 -30.47
C GLU A 445 -36.35 7.45 -30.77
N LYS A 446 -36.43 6.15 -30.48
CA LYS A 446 -37.68 5.38 -30.60
C LYS A 446 -38.77 5.92 -29.66
N GLU A 447 -38.40 6.20 -28.39
CA GLU A 447 -39.34 6.80 -27.44
C GLU A 447 -39.80 8.20 -27.87
N ALA A 448 -38.91 9.00 -28.43
CA ALA A 448 -39.23 10.33 -28.97
C ALA A 448 -40.19 10.19 -30.16
N ALA A 449 -39.90 9.30 -31.12
CA ALA A 449 -40.78 9.04 -32.28
C ALA A 449 -42.19 8.54 -31.87
N VAL A 450 -42.31 7.75 -30.82
CA VAL A 450 -43.60 7.30 -30.26
C VAL A 450 -44.35 8.47 -29.64
N ARG A 451 -43.69 9.36 -28.89
CA ARG A 451 -44.29 10.59 -28.33
C ARG A 451 -44.80 11.52 -29.44
N ASP A 452 -44.08 11.63 -30.53
CA ASP A 452 -44.45 12.44 -31.69
C ASP A 452 -45.45 11.76 -32.64
N GLN A 453 -45.97 10.58 -32.26
CA GLN A 453 -46.92 9.75 -33.02
C GLN A 453 -46.41 9.38 -34.43
N ASN A 454 -45.09 9.37 -34.65
CA ASN A 454 -44.49 8.93 -35.89
C ASN A 454 -44.24 7.40 -35.88
N PHE A 455 -45.27 6.64 -36.11
CA PHE A 455 -45.25 5.18 -36.00
C PHE A 455 -44.37 4.51 -37.06
N GLU A 456 -44.19 5.14 -38.24
CA GLU A 456 -43.36 4.59 -39.32
C GLU A 456 -41.86 4.68 -38.93
N LYS A 457 -41.41 5.81 -38.40
CA LYS A 457 -40.07 5.99 -37.85
C LYS A 457 -39.85 5.09 -36.61
N ALA A 458 -40.85 4.95 -35.73
CA ALA A 458 -40.74 4.09 -34.59
C ALA A 458 -40.61 2.61 -34.98
N ALA A 459 -41.26 2.16 -36.06
CA ALA A 459 -41.14 0.80 -36.57
C ALA A 459 -39.74 0.53 -37.14
N SER A 460 -39.18 1.44 -37.94
CA SER A 460 -37.83 1.30 -38.47
C SER A 460 -36.73 1.30 -37.38
N LEU A 461 -36.87 2.14 -36.35
CA LEU A 461 -36.00 2.15 -35.19
C LEU A 461 -36.08 0.88 -34.36
N ARG A 462 -37.25 0.24 -34.27
CA ARG A 462 -37.42 -1.04 -33.62
C ARG A 462 -36.74 -2.19 -34.38
N ASP A 463 -36.73 -2.15 -35.69
CA ASP A 463 -36.00 -3.14 -36.47
C ASP A 463 -34.49 -2.99 -36.32
N ASN A 464 -33.97 -1.74 -36.29
CA ASN A 464 -32.60 -1.44 -35.98
C ASN A 464 -32.20 -1.85 -34.56
N GLU A 465 -33.07 -1.63 -33.57
CA GLU A 465 -32.87 -2.08 -32.19
C GLU A 465 -32.67 -3.61 -32.13
N ARG A 466 -33.56 -4.38 -32.82
CA ARG A 466 -33.46 -5.82 -32.86
C ARG A 466 -32.16 -6.31 -33.50
N GLU A 467 -31.74 -5.64 -34.57
CA GLU A 467 -30.47 -5.98 -35.25
C GLU A 467 -29.25 -5.71 -34.34
N LEU A 468 -29.22 -4.55 -33.65
CA LEU A 468 -28.17 -4.25 -32.69
C LEU A 468 -28.16 -5.22 -31.51
N GLN A 469 -29.31 -5.56 -30.96
CA GLN A 469 -29.43 -6.55 -29.89
C GLN A 469 -28.90 -7.91 -30.33
N ALA A 470 -29.17 -8.34 -31.57
CA ALA A 470 -28.66 -9.58 -32.12
C ALA A 470 -27.12 -9.52 -32.31
N GLN A 471 -26.57 -8.38 -32.73
CA GLN A 471 -25.12 -8.17 -32.85
C GLN A 471 -24.43 -8.19 -31.49
N ILE A 472 -24.99 -7.50 -30.48
CA ILE A 472 -24.49 -7.50 -29.11
C ILE A 472 -24.45 -8.93 -28.57
N ARG A 473 -25.54 -9.67 -28.73
CA ARG A 473 -25.65 -11.05 -28.27
C ARG A 473 -24.63 -11.98 -28.91
N ARG A 474 -24.45 -11.91 -30.22
CA ARG A 474 -23.42 -12.69 -30.94
C ARG A 474 -22.02 -12.37 -30.45
N LYS A 475 -21.67 -11.07 -30.32
CA LYS A 475 -20.36 -10.66 -29.84
C LYS A 475 -20.13 -11.06 -28.39
N GLN A 476 -21.16 -11.05 -27.54
CA GLN A 476 -21.11 -11.55 -26.17
C GLN A 476 -20.89 -13.07 -26.12
N GLU A 477 -21.63 -13.84 -26.91
CA GLU A 477 -21.47 -15.30 -27.00
C GLU A 477 -20.07 -15.69 -27.53
N ASP A 478 -19.58 -15.01 -28.57
CA ASP A 478 -18.22 -15.20 -29.10
C ASP A 478 -17.13 -14.85 -28.05
N TRP A 479 -17.34 -13.77 -27.32
CA TRP A 479 -16.42 -13.38 -26.26
C TRP A 479 -16.42 -14.36 -25.09
N GLU A 480 -17.60 -14.84 -24.66
CA GLU A 480 -17.71 -15.87 -23.62
C GLU A 480 -17.06 -17.20 -24.04
N GLN A 481 -17.23 -17.62 -25.28
CA GLN A 481 -16.57 -18.81 -25.81
C GLN A 481 -15.04 -18.64 -25.84
N ARG A 482 -14.54 -17.50 -26.31
CA ARG A 482 -13.10 -17.17 -26.28
C ARG A 482 -12.56 -17.15 -24.86
N ARG A 483 -13.28 -16.57 -23.92
CA ARG A 483 -12.91 -16.51 -22.51
C ARG A 483 -12.80 -17.88 -21.84
N GLN A 484 -13.66 -18.83 -22.24
CA GLN A 484 -13.61 -20.20 -21.72
C GLN A 484 -12.47 -21.03 -22.34
N SER A 485 -12.13 -20.76 -23.58
CA SER A 485 -11.12 -21.53 -24.32
C SER A 485 -9.72 -20.96 -24.26
N HIS A 486 -9.55 -19.67 -23.98
CA HIS A 486 -8.26 -18.98 -24.03
C HIS A 486 -7.82 -18.54 -22.64
N ARG A 487 -6.68 -19.08 -22.17
CA ARG A 487 -6.00 -18.59 -20.95
C ARG A 487 -5.07 -17.45 -21.37
N PRO A 488 -5.22 -16.23 -20.83
CA PRO A 488 -4.29 -15.16 -21.12
C PRO A 488 -2.88 -15.55 -20.67
N THR A 489 -1.88 -15.21 -21.47
CA THR A 489 -0.47 -15.43 -21.13
C THR A 489 0.05 -14.23 -20.38
N LEU A 490 0.64 -14.46 -19.22
CA LEU A 490 1.27 -13.44 -18.40
C LEU A 490 2.68 -13.18 -18.97
N GLY A 491 2.96 -11.97 -19.39
CA GLY A 491 4.27 -11.56 -19.94
C GLY A 491 5.14 -10.83 -18.90
N GLU A 492 6.35 -10.47 -19.33
CA GLU A 492 7.26 -9.65 -18.50
C GLU A 492 6.72 -8.23 -18.27
N GLU A 493 5.94 -7.69 -19.21
CA GLU A 493 5.36 -6.35 -19.11
C GLU A 493 4.35 -6.23 -17.96
N GLU A 494 3.54 -7.28 -17.74
CA GLU A 494 2.60 -7.32 -16.63
C GLU A 494 3.33 -7.35 -15.29
N ILE A 495 4.41 -8.13 -15.20
CA ILE A 495 5.27 -8.16 -14.01
C ILE A 495 5.91 -6.78 -13.77
N ALA A 496 6.49 -6.19 -14.81
CA ALA A 496 7.09 -4.87 -14.73
C ALA A 496 6.07 -3.79 -14.33
N PHE A 497 4.82 -3.93 -14.80
CA PHE A 497 3.74 -3.03 -14.41
C PHE A 497 3.40 -3.14 -12.92
N ILE A 498 3.30 -4.36 -12.36
CA ILE A 498 3.00 -4.55 -10.94
C ILE A 498 4.15 -3.99 -10.08
N VAL A 499 5.39 -4.32 -10.42
CA VAL A 499 6.58 -3.80 -9.72
C VAL A 499 6.60 -2.27 -9.79
N SER A 500 6.28 -1.68 -10.97
CA SER A 500 6.17 -0.24 -11.14
C SER A 500 5.10 0.38 -10.24
N ARG A 501 3.95 -0.26 -10.12
CA ARG A 501 2.85 0.20 -9.27
C ARG A 501 3.20 0.18 -7.78
N TRP A 502 3.92 -0.84 -7.32
CA TRP A 502 4.33 -0.96 -5.92
C TRP A 502 5.45 0.00 -5.54
N THR A 503 6.41 0.15 -6.44
CA THR A 503 7.62 0.95 -6.18
C THR A 503 7.51 2.40 -6.63
N GLY A 504 6.52 2.72 -7.47
CA GLY A 504 6.40 4.03 -8.13
C GLY A 504 7.41 4.26 -9.26
N ILE A 505 8.19 3.22 -9.65
CA ILE A 505 9.23 3.33 -10.67
C ILE A 505 8.65 2.87 -12.00
N PRO A 506 8.77 3.64 -13.09
CA PRO A 506 8.26 3.22 -14.41
C PRO A 506 9.15 2.12 -15.03
N VAL A 507 9.12 0.90 -14.46
CA VAL A 507 9.96 -0.24 -14.88
C VAL A 507 9.73 -0.64 -16.34
N THR A 508 8.51 -0.51 -16.85
CA THR A 508 8.15 -0.81 -18.23
C THR A 508 8.86 0.07 -19.27
N ARG A 509 9.34 1.25 -18.89
CA ARG A 509 10.08 2.17 -19.79
C ARG A 509 11.60 2.01 -19.72
N LEU A 510 12.11 1.13 -18.84
CA LEU A 510 13.53 1.11 -18.50
C LEU A 510 14.39 0.14 -19.34
N GLN A 511 13.81 -0.82 -20.07
CA GLN A 511 14.64 -1.86 -20.69
C GLN A 511 15.27 -1.48 -22.04
N GLU A 512 14.57 -0.82 -22.95
CA GLU A 512 15.15 -0.42 -24.25
C GLU A 512 15.36 1.10 -24.41
N ALA A 513 14.48 1.89 -23.76
CA ALA A 513 14.55 3.35 -23.81
C ALA A 513 15.64 3.93 -22.89
N GLU A 514 16.12 3.20 -21.88
CA GLU A 514 17.04 3.73 -20.84
C GLU A 514 18.40 4.10 -21.46
N THR A 515 18.95 3.25 -22.31
CA THR A 515 20.24 3.53 -22.95
C THR A 515 20.16 4.76 -23.86
N SER A 516 19.09 4.85 -24.66
CA SER A 516 18.84 5.98 -25.56
C SER A 516 18.55 7.28 -24.81
N ARG A 517 17.86 7.21 -23.68
CA ARG A 517 17.61 8.35 -22.78
C ARG A 517 18.87 8.81 -22.10
N LEU A 518 19.67 7.89 -21.55
CA LEU A 518 20.94 8.22 -20.91
C LEU A 518 21.93 8.88 -21.88
N LEU A 519 21.88 8.55 -23.17
CA LEU A 519 22.68 9.24 -24.18
C LEU A 519 22.20 10.67 -24.41
N ARG A 520 20.89 10.94 -24.32
CA ARG A 520 20.29 12.29 -24.48
C ARG A 520 20.17 13.06 -23.17
N MET A 521 20.69 12.52 -22.07
CA MET A 521 20.60 13.11 -20.73
C MET A 521 21.09 14.54 -20.68
N GLU A 522 22.18 14.85 -21.39
CA GLU A 522 22.75 16.19 -21.42
C GLU A 522 21.77 17.19 -22.05
N ASP A 523 21.17 16.84 -23.17
CA ASP A 523 20.22 17.68 -23.89
C ASP A 523 18.96 17.95 -23.05
N GLU A 524 18.38 16.90 -22.43
CA GLU A 524 17.20 17.05 -21.58
C GLU A 524 17.47 17.89 -20.32
N LEU A 525 18.66 17.77 -19.73
CA LEU A 525 19.03 18.60 -18.58
C LEU A 525 19.26 20.07 -18.99
N HIS A 526 19.78 20.31 -20.20
CA HIS A 526 19.95 21.66 -20.73
C HIS A 526 18.63 22.39 -21.01
N GLU A 527 17.52 21.68 -21.23
CA GLU A 527 16.20 22.32 -21.32
C GLU A 527 15.81 23.08 -20.06
N SER A 528 16.25 22.59 -18.90
CA SER A 528 15.88 23.16 -17.59
C SER A 528 17.03 23.97 -16.95
N VAL A 529 18.29 23.63 -17.25
CA VAL A 529 19.46 24.24 -16.62
C VAL A 529 20.33 24.89 -17.67
N VAL A 530 20.47 26.21 -17.59
CA VAL A 530 21.18 27.03 -18.58
C VAL A 530 22.61 27.29 -18.14
N GLY A 531 23.54 27.11 -19.06
CA GLY A 531 24.94 27.63 -18.94
C GLY A 531 25.82 26.87 -17.96
N GLN A 532 25.55 25.62 -17.66
CA GLN A 532 26.34 24.75 -16.77
C GLN A 532 26.84 23.48 -17.50
N ASP A 533 27.34 23.64 -18.72
CA ASP A 533 27.68 22.54 -19.63
C ASP A 533 28.67 21.54 -19.02
N GLU A 534 29.74 22.00 -18.39
CA GLU A 534 30.75 21.12 -17.78
C GLU A 534 30.18 20.36 -16.57
N ALA A 535 29.32 21.02 -15.78
CA ALA A 535 28.64 20.38 -14.64
C ALA A 535 27.69 19.26 -15.09
N ILE A 536 26.92 19.52 -16.14
CA ILE A 536 25.98 18.56 -16.71
C ILE A 536 26.73 17.38 -17.36
N LYS A 537 27.80 17.64 -18.10
CA LYS A 537 28.64 16.59 -18.70
C LYS A 537 29.32 15.70 -17.64
N ALA A 538 29.85 16.27 -16.57
CA ALA A 538 30.49 15.53 -15.49
C ALA A 538 29.47 14.63 -14.79
N LEU A 539 28.29 15.16 -14.48
CA LEU A 539 27.18 14.44 -13.88
C LEU A 539 26.69 13.29 -14.79
N ALA A 540 26.41 13.58 -16.06
CA ALA A 540 25.95 12.60 -17.03
C ALA A 540 26.94 11.46 -17.23
N ARG A 541 28.23 11.76 -17.33
CA ARG A 541 29.33 10.77 -17.44
C ARG A 541 29.34 9.83 -16.24
N SER A 542 29.22 10.37 -15.04
CA SER A 542 29.26 9.58 -13.81
C SER A 542 28.04 8.65 -13.69
N ILE A 543 26.85 9.15 -14.01
CA ILE A 543 25.62 8.35 -13.99
C ILE A 543 25.63 7.26 -15.07
N ARG A 544 26.09 7.58 -16.30
CA ARG A 544 26.26 6.59 -17.35
C ARG A 544 27.21 5.47 -16.92
N ARG A 545 28.36 5.81 -16.30
CA ARG A 545 29.32 4.82 -15.77
C ARG A 545 28.68 3.90 -14.72
N SER A 546 27.87 4.45 -13.82
CA SER A 546 27.17 3.68 -12.80
C SER A 546 26.13 2.74 -13.42
N ARG A 547 25.33 3.24 -14.38
CA ARG A 547 24.29 2.45 -15.04
C ARG A 547 24.84 1.38 -16.00
N ALA A 548 26.02 1.60 -16.55
CA ALA A 548 26.74 0.60 -17.33
C ALA A 548 27.34 -0.56 -16.50
N GLY A 549 27.13 -0.57 -15.18
CA GLY A 549 27.63 -1.64 -14.29
C GLY A 549 29.11 -1.56 -13.98
N LEU A 550 29.79 -0.44 -14.30
CA LEU A 550 31.23 -0.24 -14.07
C LEU A 550 31.57 0.34 -12.68
N LYS A 551 30.57 0.49 -11.82
CA LYS A 551 30.70 0.98 -10.45
C LYS A 551 30.40 -0.15 -9.45
N ASP A 552 30.94 -0.06 -8.24
CA ASP A 552 30.63 -1.00 -7.14
C ASP A 552 29.11 -0.98 -6.86
N PRO A 553 28.42 -2.11 -6.98
CA PRO A 553 26.97 -2.19 -6.81
C PRO A 553 26.50 -1.91 -5.38
N ARG A 554 27.43 -1.87 -4.42
CA ARG A 554 27.12 -1.55 -3.03
C ARG A 554 26.96 -0.04 -2.80
N ARG A 555 27.53 0.82 -3.67
CA ARG A 555 27.50 2.28 -3.52
C ARG A 555 26.23 2.89 -4.15
N PRO A 556 25.82 4.12 -3.73
CA PRO A 556 24.76 4.86 -4.41
C PRO A 556 25.03 5.04 -5.91
N ILE A 557 23.98 5.25 -6.72
CA ILE A 557 24.10 5.50 -8.18
C ILE A 557 25.11 6.61 -8.47
N GLY A 558 25.06 7.70 -7.67
CA GLY A 558 25.97 8.82 -7.76
C GLY A 558 26.08 9.55 -6.45
N SER A 559 27.27 10.13 -6.18
CA SER A 559 27.56 10.93 -5.00
C SER A 559 28.37 12.16 -5.39
N PHE A 560 27.78 13.35 -5.25
CA PHE A 560 28.34 14.59 -5.80
C PHE A 560 28.32 15.73 -4.79
N ILE A 561 29.33 16.59 -4.83
CA ILE A 561 29.26 17.93 -4.24
C ILE A 561 29.11 18.95 -5.37
N PHE A 562 28.08 19.79 -5.30
CA PHE A 562 27.85 20.92 -6.18
C PHE A 562 28.34 22.18 -5.49
N SER A 563 29.50 22.70 -5.93
CA SER A 563 30.08 23.90 -5.40
C SER A 563 29.87 25.09 -6.32
N GLY A 564 29.66 26.26 -5.74
CA GLY A 564 29.54 27.51 -6.51
C GLY A 564 28.67 28.56 -5.80
N PRO A 565 28.57 29.76 -6.39
CA PRO A 565 27.79 30.85 -5.86
C PRO A 565 26.31 30.50 -5.67
N THR A 566 25.58 31.31 -4.93
CA THR A 566 24.15 31.18 -4.78
C THR A 566 23.43 31.54 -6.08
N GLY A 567 22.33 30.85 -6.43
CA GLY A 567 21.48 31.21 -7.58
C GLY A 567 22.00 30.80 -8.95
N VAL A 568 22.98 29.91 -9.04
CA VAL A 568 23.58 29.43 -10.31
C VAL A 568 22.92 28.14 -10.85
N GLY A 569 21.90 27.60 -10.16
CA GLY A 569 21.14 26.44 -10.64
C GLY A 569 21.46 25.10 -9.95
N LYS A 570 22.23 25.05 -8.84
CA LYS A 570 22.59 23.80 -8.14
C LYS A 570 21.38 22.94 -7.76
N THR A 571 20.40 23.55 -7.08
CA THR A 571 19.17 22.88 -6.66
C THR A 571 18.27 22.51 -7.85
N GLU A 572 18.28 23.34 -8.91
CA GLU A 572 17.48 23.08 -10.11
C GLU A 572 18.04 21.88 -10.91
N LEU A 573 19.37 21.75 -11.01
CA LEU A 573 19.98 20.57 -11.62
C LEU A 573 19.64 19.29 -10.86
N ALA A 574 19.61 19.33 -9.52
CA ALA A 574 19.18 18.19 -8.71
C ALA A 574 17.69 17.84 -8.95
N ARG A 575 16.81 18.84 -9.10
CA ARG A 575 15.39 18.64 -9.41
C ARG A 575 15.19 18.08 -10.82
N SER A 576 15.88 18.63 -11.79
CA SER A 576 15.81 18.15 -13.18
C SER A 576 16.35 16.73 -13.31
N LEU A 577 17.42 16.39 -12.54
CA LEU A 577 17.93 15.05 -12.45
C LEU A 577 16.91 14.06 -11.87
N ALA A 578 16.20 14.44 -10.81
CA ALA A 578 15.13 13.61 -10.22
C ALA A 578 14.00 13.35 -11.22
N LYS A 579 13.57 14.38 -11.93
CA LYS A 579 12.58 14.29 -13.01
C LYS A 579 13.07 13.40 -14.15
N PHE A 580 14.33 13.53 -14.55
CA PHE A 580 14.92 12.74 -15.61
C PHE A 580 15.02 11.26 -15.23
N LEU A 581 15.65 10.95 -14.06
CA LEU A 581 15.90 9.55 -13.66
C LEU A 581 14.64 8.80 -13.25
N PHE A 582 13.73 9.48 -12.54
CA PHE A 582 12.60 8.82 -11.87
C PHE A 582 11.22 9.27 -12.41
N ALA A 583 11.19 10.15 -13.41
CA ALA A 583 9.98 10.73 -14.03
C ALA A 583 9.01 11.42 -13.02
N ASP A 584 9.50 11.71 -11.81
CA ASP A 584 8.75 12.32 -10.72
C ASP A 584 9.59 13.41 -10.04
N THR A 585 9.08 14.63 -10.00
CA THR A 585 9.72 15.73 -9.27
C THR A 585 9.66 15.53 -7.75
N SER A 586 8.70 14.76 -7.26
CA SER A 586 8.58 14.40 -5.84
C SER A 586 9.61 13.35 -5.39
N ALA A 587 10.38 12.77 -6.33
CA ALA A 587 11.52 11.91 -6.03
C ALA A 587 12.75 12.69 -5.53
N LEU A 588 12.67 14.02 -5.42
CA LEU A 588 13.70 14.84 -4.76
C LEU A 588 13.43 14.92 -3.25
N ILE A 589 14.30 14.30 -2.46
CA ILE A 589 14.33 14.43 -1.00
C ILE A 589 15.31 15.55 -0.65
N ARG A 590 14.81 16.69 -0.19
CA ARG A 590 15.64 17.82 0.21
C ARG A 590 15.76 17.89 1.72
N VAL A 591 17.00 17.99 2.21
CA VAL A 591 17.34 18.18 3.63
C VAL A 591 18.26 19.39 3.73
N ASP A 592 17.87 20.39 4.51
CA ASP A 592 18.67 21.59 4.76
C ASP A 592 19.61 21.34 5.94
N MET A 593 20.92 21.37 5.69
CA MET A 593 21.91 21.07 6.71
C MET A 593 22.06 22.19 7.74
N SER A 594 21.52 23.36 7.51
CA SER A 594 21.46 24.42 8.50
C SER A 594 20.58 24.06 9.73
N GLU A 595 19.67 23.11 9.59
CA GLU A 595 18.88 22.56 10.70
C GLU A 595 19.66 21.52 11.54
N TYR A 596 20.84 21.08 11.06
CA TYR A 596 21.64 20.00 11.64
C TYR A 596 23.04 20.47 12.07
N MET A 597 23.14 21.73 12.52
CA MET A 597 24.37 22.34 13.01
C MET A 597 24.76 21.83 14.41
N GLU A 598 23.78 21.43 15.20
CA GLU A 598 23.98 20.97 16.58
C GLU A 598 24.00 19.44 16.66
N LYS A 599 24.80 18.89 17.59
CA LYS A 599 24.93 17.45 17.81
C LYS A 599 23.58 16.75 18.05
N PHE A 600 22.69 17.37 18.82
CA PHE A 600 21.36 16.81 19.06
C PHE A 600 20.45 16.75 17.83
N SER A 601 20.65 17.66 16.89
CA SER A 601 19.91 17.66 15.63
C SER A 601 20.28 16.50 14.72
N VAL A 602 21.50 15.98 14.82
CA VAL A 602 21.97 14.85 14.01
C VAL A 602 21.16 13.59 14.26
N SER A 603 20.74 13.36 15.51
CA SER A 603 19.87 12.23 15.85
C SER A 603 18.50 12.30 15.16
N ARG A 604 17.99 13.48 14.81
CA ARG A 604 16.74 13.61 14.03
C ARG A 604 16.89 13.14 12.58
N LEU A 605 18.12 13.07 12.07
CA LEU A 605 18.38 12.58 10.71
C LEU A 605 18.14 11.06 10.60
N ILE A 606 18.60 10.30 11.62
CA ILE A 606 18.60 8.83 11.66
C ILE A 606 17.47 8.30 12.56
N GLY A 607 17.11 9.07 13.59
CA GLY A 607 16.22 8.74 14.69
C GLY A 607 16.94 8.79 16.04
N ALA A 608 16.22 9.13 17.10
CA ALA A 608 16.78 9.22 18.45
C ALA A 608 17.08 7.82 19.01
N PRO A 609 18.16 7.65 19.79
CA PRO A 609 18.46 6.39 20.47
C PRO A 609 17.36 6.02 21.49
N PRO A 610 17.22 4.73 21.85
CA PRO A 610 16.27 4.28 22.86
C PRO A 610 16.44 5.06 24.19
N GLY A 611 15.34 5.54 24.74
CA GLY A 611 15.31 6.27 26.00
C GLY A 611 15.41 7.81 25.90
N TYR A 612 15.56 8.36 24.71
CA TYR A 612 15.49 9.80 24.48
C TYR A 612 14.14 10.25 23.96
N VAL A 613 13.77 11.51 24.23
CA VAL A 613 12.54 12.12 23.71
C VAL A 613 12.59 12.13 22.17
N GLY A 614 11.52 11.63 21.52
CA GLY A 614 11.49 11.49 20.06
C GLY A 614 11.96 10.13 19.53
N TYR A 615 12.18 9.12 20.39
CA TYR A 615 12.54 7.76 19.95
C TYR A 615 11.46 7.12 19.06
N GLU A 616 10.19 7.44 19.28
CA GLU A 616 9.09 6.94 18.43
C GLU A 616 9.07 7.56 17.04
N ASP A 617 9.73 8.68 16.85
CA ASP A 617 9.87 9.33 15.55
C ASP A 617 11.05 8.73 14.78
N SER A 618 10.74 8.08 13.65
CA SER A 618 11.77 7.65 12.70
C SER A 618 12.53 8.87 12.18
N GLY A 619 13.85 8.73 11.93
CA GLY A 619 14.68 9.82 11.41
C GLY A 619 14.16 10.39 10.08
N THR A 620 14.33 11.68 9.89
CA THR A 620 13.80 12.42 8.72
C THR A 620 14.33 11.86 7.41
N LEU A 621 15.64 11.64 7.33
CA LEU A 621 16.29 11.11 6.12
C LEU A 621 15.97 9.63 5.93
N THR A 622 16.12 8.81 6.98
CA THR A 622 15.88 7.37 6.91
C THR A 622 14.44 7.05 6.55
N LYS A 623 13.46 7.79 7.11
CA LYS A 623 12.04 7.65 6.78
C LYS A 623 11.74 8.06 5.33
N ALA A 624 12.34 9.16 4.86
CA ALA A 624 12.11 9.64 3.51
C ALA A 624 12.66 8.66 2.46
N VAL A 625 13.91 8.18 2.63
CA VAL A 625 14.54 7.23 1.71
C VAL A 625 13.84 5.88 1.75
N ARG A 626 13.43 5.38 2.92
CA ARG A 626 12.65 4.15 3.02
C ARG A 626 11.33 4.21 2.25
N ARG A 627 10.68 5.38 2.24
CA ARG A 627 9.44 5.59 1.47
C ARG A 627 9.69 5.73 -0.03
N LYS A 628 10.84 6.29 -0.40
CA LYS A 628 11.25 6.55 -1.78
C LYS A 628 12.69 6.10 -1.99
N PRO A 629 12.92 4.78 -2.12
CA PRO A 629 14.27 4.23 -2.27
C PRO A 629 14.93 4.65 -3.60
N TYR A 630 14.13 5.04 -4.58
CA TYR A 630 14.59 5.61 -5.85
C TYR A 630 14.38 7.12 -5.83
N SER A 631 15.39 7.85 -5.38
CA SER A 631 15.30 9.30 -5.19
C SER A 631 16.63 9.99 -5.37
N VAL A 632 16.57 11.30 -5.60
CA VAL A 632 17.71 12.19 -5.45
C VAL A 632 17.68 12.77 -4.05
N VAL A 633 18.67 12.48 -3.25
CA VAL A 633 18.85 13.03 -1.91
C VAL A 633 19.71 14.27 -2.02
N LEU A 634 19.11 15.43 -1.77
CA LEU A 634 19.79 16.73 -1.80
C LEU A 634 20.03 17.20 -0.37
N LEU A 635 21.29 17.25 0.03
CA LEU A 635 21.75 17.83 1.29
C LEU A 635 22.23 19.26 1.01
N ASP A 636 21.39 20.24 1.35
CA ASP A 636 21.67 21.64 1.03
C ASP A 636 22.56 22.28 2.10
N GLU A 637 23.55 23.08 1.69
CA GLU A 637 24.51 23.78 2.55
C GLU A 637 25.32 22.86 3.49
N ILE A 638 25.92 21.82 2.91
CA ILE A 638 26.61 20.73 3.65
C ILE A 638 27.71 21.23 4.57
N GLU A 639 28.36 22.36 4.26
CA GLU A 639 29.39 22.99 5.09
C GLU A 639 28.87 23.47 6.44
N LYS A 640 27.56 23.60 6.63
CA LYS A 640 26.95 23.99 7.91
C LYS A 640 26.66 22.80 8.82
N ALA A 641 26.73 21.59 8.30
CA ALA A 641 26.42 20.39 9.04
C ALA A 641 27.40 20.14 10.19
N HIS A 642 26.89 19.57 11.30
CA HIS A 642 27.74 19.08 12.37
C HIS A 642 28.70 17.97 11.87
N PRO A 643 29.94 17.88 12.38
CA PRO A 643 30.92 16.87 11.96
C PRO A 643 30.41 15.42 11.99
N ASP A 644 29.53 15.08 12.93
CA ASP A 644 28.93 13.73 13.03
C ASP A 644 28.08 13.36 11.81
N VAL A 645 27.53 14.34 11.07
CA VAL A 645 26.79 14.08 9.82
C VAL A 645 27.71 13.47 8.76
N PHE A 646 28.97 13.93 8.68
CA PHE A 646 29.93 13.38 7.73
C PHE A 646 30.22 11.90 8.02
N ASN A 647 30.31 11.52 9.30
CA ASN A 647 30.56 10.13 9.69
C ASN A 647 29.39 9.22 9.26
N ILE A 648 28.17 9.73 9.34
CA ILE A 648 26.97 9.03 8.87
C ILE A 648 27.01 8.89 7.34
N LEU A 649 27.35 9.97 6.65
CA LEU A 649 27.44 9.97 5.20
C LEU A 649 28.53 9.05 4.67
N LEU A 650 29.65 8.87 5.39
CA LEU A 650 30.68 7.89 5.02
C LEU A 650 30.10 6.48 4.89
N GLN A 651 29.23 6.07 5.82
CA GLN A 651 28.57 4.77 5.73
C GLN A 651 27.69 4.66 4.48
N VAL A 652 26.90 5.71 4.20
CA VAL A 652 26.06 5.76 2.99
C VAL A 652 26.89 5.70 1.71
N LEU A 653 28.00 6.44 1.66
CA LEU A 653 28.85 6.56 0.46
C LEU A 653 29.65 5.29 0.16
N ASP A 654 30.01 4.50 1.18
CA ASP A 654 30.81 3.28 1.03
C ASP A 654 29.98 2.03 0.89
N GLU A 655 29.02 1.86 1.82
CA GLU A 655 28.26 0.64 1.96
C GLU A 655 26.86 0.74 1.33
N GLY A 656 26.48 1.98 0.93
CA GLY A 656 25.17 2.26 0.33
C GLY A 656 24.00 1.96 1.24
N HIS A 657 24.20 1.92 2.54
CA HIS A 657 23.14 1.74 3.51
C HIS A 657 23.35 2.57 4.77
N LEU A 658 22.27 2.74 5.53
CA LEU A 658 22.29 3.42 6.81
C LEU A 658 21.37 2.69 7.79
N THR A 659 21.87 2.41 8.99
CA THR A 659 21.06 1.77 10.03
C THR A 659 20.28 2.82 10.82
N ASP A 660 18.94 2.66 10.91
CA ASP A 660 18.11 3.55 11.71
C ASP A 660 18.19 3.22 13.23
N ASN A 661 17.53 4.04 14.04
CA ASN A 661 17.44 3.86 15.49
C ASN A 661 16.73 2.57 15.93
N TYR A 662 15.96 1.95 15.04
CA TYR A 662 15.30 0.65 15.28
C TYR A 662 16.16 -0.55 14.86
N GLY A 663 17.38 -0.31 14.37
CA GLY A 663 18.28 -1.34 13.85
C GLY A 663 17.92 -1.81 12.43
N ARG A 664 17.07 -1.08 11.71
CA ARG A 664 16.70 -1.39 10.34
C ARG A 664 17.73 -0.81 9.38
N VAL A 665 18.12 -1.62 8.41
CA VAL A 665 19.05 -1.21 7.34
C VAL A 665 18.24 -0.52 6.24
N ILE A 666 18.53 0.75 6.00
CA ILE A 666 17.92 1.59 4.95
C ILE A 666 18.86 1.61 3.77
N ASP A 667 18.38 1.18 2.61
CA ASP A 667 19.16 1.05 1.38
C ASP A 667 19.22 2.38 0.61
N PHE A 668 20.43 2.84 0.28
CA PHE A 668 20.72 4.02 -0.54
C PHE A 668 21.32 3.68 -1.90
N LYS A 669 21.47 2.39 -2.26
CA LYS A 669 22.11 1.96 -3.51
C LYS A 669 21.42 2.51 -4.76
N ASN A 670 20.10 2.70 -4.66
CA ASN A 670 19.28 3.23 -5.76
C ASN A 670 19.08 4.75 -5.67
N THR A 671 19.81 5.45 -4.80
CA THR A 671 19.72 6.90 -4.69
C THR A 671 20.88 7.59 -5.39
N VAL A 672 20.67 8.87 -5.75
CA VAL A 672 21.74 9.80 -6.11
C VAL A 672 21.89 10.80 -4.97
N VAL A 673 23.03 10.83 -4.32
CA VAL A 673 23.31 11.75 -3.22
C VAL A 673 23.99 13.00 -3.75
N ILE A 674 23.36 14.14 -3.60
CA ILE A 674 23.86 15.44 -4.02
C ILE A 674 23.97 16.33 -2.80
N MET A 675 25.15 16.95 -2.61
CA MET A 675 25.41 17.91 -1.56
C MET A 675 25.67 19.26 -2.20
N THR A 676 25.05 20.34 -1.74
CA THR A 676 25.41 21.69 -2.22
C THR A 676 26.31 22.38 -1.22
N SER A 677 27.25 23.14 -1.74
CA SER A 677 28.17 23.96 -0.95
C SER A 677 28.41 25.32 -1.59
N ASN A 678 28.66 26.29 -0.74
CA ASN A 678 29.10 27.64 -1.14
C ASN A 678 30.62 27.85 -0.89
N VAL A 679 31.33 26.81 -0.48
CA VAL A 679 32.78 26.86 -0.28
C VAL A 679 33.47 27.15 -1.63
N GLY A 680 34.47 28.04 -1.64
CA GLY A 680 35.13 28.49 -2.86
C GLY A 680 34.36 29.53 -3.71
N ALA A 681 33.10 29.87 -3.35
CA ALA A 681 32.27 30.82 -4.10
C ALA A 681 32.95 32.21 -4.25
N LYS A 682 33.66 32.66 -3.22
CA LYS A 682 34.41 33.94 -3.24
C LYS A 682 35.52 33.96 -4.27
N ASP A 683 36.23 32.86 -4.45
CA ASP A 683 37.33 32.74 -5.41
C ASP A 683 36.84 32.64 -6.84
N ILE A 684 35.68 31.99 -7.04
CA ILE A 684 34.96 31.93 -8.32
C ILE A 684 34.54 33.35 -8.76
N THR A 685 34.04 34.18 -7.83
CA THR A 685 33.60 35.55 -8.12
C THR A 685 34.73 36.51 -8.32
N ARG A 686 35.86 36.37 -7.55
CA ARG A 686 37.05 37.22 -7.64
C ARG A 686 37.92 36.96 -8.88
N GLY A 687 37.87 35.76 -9.45
CA GLY A 687 38.63 35.42 -10.67
C GLY A 687 38.31 36.31 -11.87
N LYS A 688 37.13 36.93 -11.94
CA LYS A 688 36.75 37.95 -12.94
C LYS A 688 37.37 39.35 -12.69
N SER A 689 37.77 39.63 -11.45
CA SER A 689 38.23 40.98 -11.05
C SER A 689 39.73 41.23 -11.28
N LEU A 690 40.54 40.22 -11.51
CA LEU A 690 41.97 40.34 -11.77
C LEU A 690 42.27 40.20 -13.27
N GLY A 691 41.85 41.19 -14.06
CA GLY A 691 42.33 41.68 -15.32
C GLY A 691 43.24 40.83 -16.21
N PHE A 692 43.11 39.52 -16.29
CA PHE A 692 43.82 38.67 -17.24
C PHE A 692 42.88 38.39 -18.43
N ALA A 693 42.91 39.33 -19.40
CA ALA A 693 42.37 39.14 -20.74
C ALA A 693 43.31 38.18 -21.52
N GLY A 694 43.19 36.92 -21.24
CA GLY A 694 43.78 35.84 -22.05
C GLY A 694 42.69 35.01 -22.68
N ASN A 695 42.79 34.74 -23.97
CA ASN A 695 41.82 34.06 -24.85
C ASN A 695 41.53 32.59 -24.54
N ASP A 696 41.77 32.07 -23.32
CA ASP A 696 41.66 30.67 -22.94
C ASP A 696 40.64 30.49 -21.78
N ALA A 697 39.35 30.63 -22.11
CA ALA A 697 38.25 30.41 -21.14
C ALA A 697 38.29 29.02 -20.48
N ARG A 698 38.85 28.00 -21.14
CA ARG A 698 39.05 26.65 -20.58
C ARG A 698 40.13 26.57 -19.54
N GLY A 699 41.27 27.21 -19.76
CA GLY A 699 42.36 27.20 -18.80
C GLY A 699 42.04 27.96 -17.51
N ASP A 700 41.24 29.01 -17.59
CA ASP A 700 40.73 29.74 -16.42
C ASP A 700 39.81 28.91 -15.57
N PHE A 701 38.94 28.10 -16.21
CA PHE A 701 38.05 27.20 -15.48
C PHE A 701 38.77 26.11 -14.71
N GLU A 702 39.72 25.45 -15.35
CA GLU A 702 40.54 24.40 -14.69
C GLU A 702 41.24 24.94 -13.46
N ARG A 703 41.83 26.12 -13.54
CA ARG A 703 42.48 26.79 -12.40
C ARG A 703 41.51 27.16 -11.27
N ILE A 704 40.28 27.61 -11.60
CA ILE A 704 39.25 27.91 -10.63
C ILE A 704 38.79 26.61 -9.97
N SER A 705 38.59 25.56 -10.76
CA SER A 705 38.17 24.25 -10.26
C SER A 705 39.19 23.64 -9.30
N GLU A 706 40.51 23.76 -9.62
CA GLU A 706 41.58 23.30 -8.73
C GLU A 706 41.58 24.08 -7.41
N LYS A 707 41.47 25.41 -7.44
CA LYS A 707 41.37 26.21 -6.22
C LYS A 707 40.19 25.86 -5.37
N VAL A 708 39.03 25.65 -5.98
CA VAL A 708 37.81 25.23 -5.25
C VAL A 708 38.04 23.87 -4.59
N LYS A 709 38.65 22.91 -5.29
CA LYS A 709 39.02 21.61 -4.73
C LYS A 709 40.00 21.71 -3.57
N GLU A 710 40.98 22.65 -3.66
CA GLU A 710 41.90 22.92 -2.56
C GLU A 710 41.18 23.50 -1.32
N GLU A 711 40.31 24.48 -1.51
CA GLU A 711 39.49 25.06 -0.42
C GLU A 711 38.56 24.01 0.18
N MET A 712 37.96 23.14 -0.64
CA MET A 712 37.17 22.01 -0.17
C MET A 712 38.00 21.06 0.71
N GLY A 713 39.28 20.82 0.36
CA GLY A 713 40.19 20.00 1.16
C GLY A 713 40.54 20.60 2.53
N ARG A 714 40.33 21.90 2.71
CA ARG A 714 40.50 22.58 4.03
C ARG A 714 39.25 22.48 4.91
N VAL A 715 38.06 22.36 4.29
CA VAL A 715 36.76 22.33 5.01
C VAL A 715 36.35 20.92 5.30
N PHE A 716 36.52 20.00 4.37
CA PHE A 716 36.08 18.61 4.45
C PHE A 716 37.25 17.66 4.63
N ASN A 717 37.05 16.60 5.40
CA ASN A 717 38.08 15.57 5.57
C ASN A 717 38.43 14.92 4.24
N PRO A 718 39.72 14.64 3.97
CA PRO A 718 40.14 13.98 2.73
C PRO A 718 39.47 12.61 2.51
N GLU A 719 39.19 11.88 3.59
CA GLU A 719 38.48 10.61 3.53
C GLU A 719 37.08 10.77 2.94
N PHE A 720 36.35 11.82 3.33
CA PHE A 720 35.02 12.11 2.82
C PHE A 720 35.08 12.50 1.33
N LEU A 721 36.00 13.36 0.93
CA LEU A 721 36.14 13.78 -0.45
C LEU A 721 36.50 12.63 -1.40
N ASN A 722 37.34 11.69 -0.93
CA ASN A 722 37.77 10.52 -1.72
C ASN A 722 36.63 9.48 -1.94
N ARG A 723 35.52 9.57 -1.19
CA ARG A 723 34.37 8.68 -1.35
C ARG A 723 33.35 9.20 -2.34
N LEU A 724 33.48 10.47 -2.75
CA LEU A 724 32.61 11.09 -3.75
C LEU A 724 32.99 10.65 -5.16
N ASP A 725 32.01 10.60 -6.03
CA ASP A 725 32.24 10.35 -7.44
C ASP A 725 32.88 11.56 -8.15
N ASP A 726 32.42 12.78 -7.80
CA ASP A 726 33.01 14.01 -8.32
C ASP A 726 32.63 15.25 -7.49
N VAL A 727 33.44 16.29 -7.61
CA VAL A 727 33.16 17.63 -7.11
C VAL A 727 32.90 18.53 -8.31
N ILE A 728 31.63 18.90 -8.48
CA ILE A 728 31.13 19.63 -9.64
C ILE A 728 31.08 21.12 -9.32
N VAL A 729 31.84 21.93 -10.07
CA VAL A 729 31.95 23.37 -9.88
C VAL A 729 31.01 24.11 -10.83
N PHE A 730 30.14 24.96 -10.29
CA PHE A 730 29.19 25.76 -11.03
C PHE A 730 29.74 27.17 -11.32
N HIS A 731 29.49 27.62 -12.53
CA HIS A 731 29.90 28.95 -12.97
C HIS A 731 28.89 30.04 -12.63
N PRO A 732 29.37 31.30 -12.44
CA PRO A 732 28.46 32.43 -12.43
C PRO A 732 27.75 32.60 -13.76
N LEU A 733 26.48 32.95 -13.70
CA LEU A 733 25.63 33.12 -14.87
C LEU A 733 25.91 34.49 -15.54
N GLY A 734 26.17 34.50 -16.85
CA GLY A 734 26.24 35.71 -17.65
C GLY A 734 24.85 36.23 -18.06
N LYS A 735 24.77 37.48 -18.55
CA LYS A 735 23.50 38.10 -18.99
C LYS A 735 22.72 37.28 -20.03
N GLU A 736 23.43 36.63 -20.98
CA GLU A 736 22.81 35.75 -21.99
C GLU A 736 22.15 34.52 -21.35
N HIS A 737 22.79 33.96 -20.34
CA HIS A 737 22.21 32.82 -19.61
C HIS A 737 20.96 33.26 -18.85
N ILE A 738 20.98 34.43 -18.24
CA ILE A 738 19.84 34.97 -17.49
C ILE A 738 18.67 35.27 -18.40
N SER A 739 18.90 35.77 -19.60
CA SER A 739 17.84 35.98 -20.59
C SER A 739 17.12 34.68 -20.95
N LYS A 740 17.86 33.57 -21.15
CA LYS A 740 17.27 32.26 -21.38
C LYS A 740 16.49 31.74 -20.16
N ILE A 741 16.98 32.02 -18.94
CA ILE A 741 16.28 31.65 -17.70
C ILE A 741 14.96 32.44 -17.58
N VAL A 742 14.93 33.72 -17.95
CA VAL A 742 13.70 34.51 -18.02
C VAL A 742 12.68 33.81 -18.92
N SER A 743 13.11 33.38 -20.11
CA SER A 743 12.22 32.70 -21.07
C SER A 743 11.66 31.39 -20.50
N ILE A 744 12.47 30.60 -19.79
CA ILE A 744 12.02 29.35 -19.15
C ILE A 744 11.00 29.63 -18.04
N LEU A 745 11.30 30.59 -17.15
CA LEU A 745 10.39 30.97 -16.06
C LEU A 745 9.09 31.60 -16.59
N PHE A 746 9.18 32.35 -17.67
CA PHE A 746 8.02 32.96 -18.32
C PHE A 746 7.13 31.90 -18.99
N ALA A 747 7.71 30.84 -19.56
CA ALA A 747 6.94 29.72 -20.10
C ALA A 747 6.05 29.03 -19.04
N ASP A 748 6.47 29.00 -17.77
CA ASP A 748 5.63 28.51 -16.68
C ASP A 748 4.45 29.44 -16.39
N VAL A 749 4.63 30.76 -16.54
CA VAL A 749 3.54 31.74 -16.44
C VAL A 749 2.58 31.56 -17.61
N GLN A 750 3.11 31.39 -18.84
CA GLN A 750 2.29 31.14 -20.03
C GLN A 750 1.42 29.90 -19.89
N LYS A 751 1.97 28.79 -19.35
CA LYS A 751 1.17 27.57 -19.13
C LYS A 751 0.01 27.78 -18.16
N ARG A 752 0.22 28.50 -17.08
CA ARG A 752 -0.85 28.80 -16.11
C ARG A 752 -1.94 29.70 -16.70
N LEU A 753 -1.55 30.66 -17.53
CA LEU A 753 -2.51 31.55 -18.21
C LEU A 753 -3.25 30.86 -19.35
N ALA A 754 -2.62 29.90 -20.00
CA ALA A 754 -3.28 29.07 -21.02
C ALA A 754 -4.45 28.24 -20.46
N GLU A 755 -4.39 27.85 -19.17
CA GLU A 755 -5.52 27.21 -18.46
C GLU A 755 -6.72 28.14 -18.33
N GLU A 756 -6.48 29.48 -18.30
CA GLU A 756 -7.51 30.54 -18.32
C GLU A 756 -7.80 31.05 -19.72
N GLU A 757 -7.31 30.39 -20.77
CA GLU A 757 -7.48 30.77 -22.17
C GLU A 757 -6.86 32.13 -22.54
N ILE A 758 -5.87 32.63 -21.79
CA ILE A 758 -5.14 33.86 -22.04
C ILE A 758 -3.75 33.54 -22.58
N THR A 759 -3.38 34.18 -23.70
CA THR A 759 -2.04 34.05 -24.28
C THR A 759 -1.21 35.31 -23.98
N ILE A 760 0.03 35.11 -23.46
CA ILE A 760 0.92 36.22 -23.14
C ILE A 760 2.24 36.12 -23.91
N LYS A 761 2.76 37.22 -24.42
CA LYS A 761 4.04 37.33 -25.12
C LYS A 761 4.91 38.40 -24.48
N LEU A 762 6.22 38.17 -24.45
CA LEU A 762 7.21 39.08 -23.91
C LEU A 762 8.03 39.66 -25.05
N THR A 763 8.18 41.01 -25.09
CA THR A 763 9.09 41.68 -26.04
C THR A 763 10.55 41.53 -25.58
N ASP A 764 11.51 41.62 -26.53
CA ASP A 764 12.94 41.58 -26.22
C ASP A 764 13.36 42.69 -25.25
N ALA A 765 12.74 43.87 -25.37
CA ALA A 765 12.97 45.01 -24.47
C ALA A 765 12.48 44.72 -23.05
N ALA A 766 11.33 44.03 -22.89
CA ALA A 766 10.81 43.61 -21.59
C ALA A 766 11.67 42.49 -20.97
N THR A 767 12.16 41.60 -21.82
CA THR A 767 13.15 40.57 -21.37
C THR A 767 14.43 41.24 -20.85
N GLY A 768 14.98 42.21 -21.55
CA GLY A 768 16.14 43.01 -21.11
C GLY A 768 15.89 43.72 -19.79
N PHE A 769 14.70 44.31 -19.64
CA PHE A 769 14.26 44.99 -18.40
C PHE A 769 14.25 44.02 -17.21
N LEU A 770 13.70 42.82 -17.39
CA LEU A 770 13.67 41.78 -16.35
C LEU A 770 15.06 41.26 -16.02
N VAL A 771 15.95 41.13 -16.99
CA VAL A 771 17.34 40.77 -16.78
C VAL A 771 18.08 41.81 -15.93
N ASP A 772 17.93 43.08 -16.23
CA ASP A 772 18.64 44.17 -15.50
C ASP A 772 18.09 44.36 -14.07
N HIS A 773 16.80 44.11 -13.81
CA HIS A 773 16.20 44.24 -12.49
C HIS A 773 16.20 42.90 -11.69
N GLY A 774 16.37 41.77 -12.37
CA GLY A 774 16.38 40.44 -11.76
C GLY A 774 17.75 39.81 -11.60
N HIS A 775 18.81 40.45 -12.07
CA HIS A 775 20.19 39.97 -11.92
C HIS A 775 20.93 40.69 -10.79
N ASP A 776 21.56 39.91 -9.93
CA ASP A 776 22.47 40.38 -8.90
C ASP A 776 23.76 39.55 -8.97
N GLU A 777 24.92 40.22 -8.99
CA GLU A 777 26.20 39.53 -9.10
C GLU A 777 26.51 38.59 -7.95
N HIS A 778 25.92 38.82 -6.76
CA HIS A 778 26.09 37.98 -5.58
C HIS A 778 25.03 36.87 -5.44
N TYR A 779 23.79 37.12 -5.88
CA TYR A 779 22.64 36.22 -5.73
C TYR A 779 22.24 35.51 -7.02
N GLY A 780 22.93 35.77 -8.12
CA GLY A 780 22.70 35.15 -9.43
C GLY A 780 21.28 35.34 -9.97
N ALA A 781 20.65 34.26 -10.40
CA ALA A 781 19.27 34.28 -10.93
C ALA A 781 18.17 34.19 -9.85
N ARG A 782 18.51 34.10 -8.55
CA ARG A 782 17.52 33.97 -7.47
C ARG A 782 16.54 35.13 -7.36
N PRO A 783 16.97 36.42 -7.57
CA PRO A 783 16.05 37.54 -7.56
C PRO A 783 15.11 37.58 -8.76
N LEU A 784 15.41 36.87 -9.85
CA LEU A 784 14.66 36.89 -11.10
C LEU A 784 13.21 36.44 -10.94
N LYS A 785 12.99 35.43 -10.13
CA LYS A 785 11.63 34.94 -9.83
C LYS A 785 10.81 36.00 -9.11
N ARG A 786 11.43 36.79 -8.22
CA ARG A 786 10.75 37.92 -7.57
C ARG A 786 10.51 39.07 -8.52
N ALA A 787 11.42 39.31 -9.46
CA ALA A 787 11.24 40.31 -10.49
C ALA A 787 10.06 39.95 -11.43
N LEU A 788 9.97 38.67 -11.86
CA LEU A 788 8.83 38.16 -12.62
C LEU A 788 7.52 38.33 -11.84
N GLN A 789 7.49 37.94 -10.58
CA GLN A 789 6.33 38.10 -9.73
C GLN A 789 5.92 39.57 -9.64
N ARG A 790 6.84 40.46 -9.27
CA ARG A 790 6.56 41.90 -9.03
C ARG A 790 6.16 42.65 -10.30
N TYR A 791 6.80 42.38 -11.43
CA TYR A 791 6.64 43.18 -12.65
C TYR A 791 5.66 42.52 -13.64
N ILE A 792 5.36 41.26 -13.54
CA ILE A 792 4.44 40.52 -14.42
C ILE A 792 3.26 39.94 -13.67
N GLU A 793 3.48 38.99 -12.71
CA GLU A 793 2.37 38.23 -12.13
C GLU A 793 1.43 39.14 -11.32
N ASP A 794 1.96 40.00 -10.44
CA ASP A 794 1.16 40.86 -9.60
C ASP A 794 0.33 41.87 -10.42
N PRO A 795 0.93 42.66 -11.38
CA PRO A 795 0.16 43.59 -12.19
C PRO A 795 -0.84 42.91 -13.13
N LEU A 796 -0.47 41.73 -13.65
CA LEU A 796 -1.36 40.96 -14.51
C LEU A 796 -2.57 40.43 -13.75
N SER A 797 -2.35 39.93 -12.53
CA SER A 797 -3.44 39.46 -11.68
C SER A 797 -4.43 40.56 -11.31
N GLU A 798 -3.94 41.81 -11.01
CA GLU A 798 -4.80 42.94 -10.77
C GLU A 798 -5.67 43.26 -12.00
N LYS A 799 -5.08 43.29 -13.19
CA LYS A 799 -5.80 43.60 -14.43
C LYS A 799 -6.82 42.52 -14.81
N ILE A 800 -6.53 41.27 -14.59
CA ILE A 800 -7.48 40.14 -14.77
C ILE A 800 -8.66 40.31 -13.80
N LEU A 801 -8.39 40.60 -12.52
CA LEU A 801 -9.43 40.79 -11.50
C LEU A 801 -10.30 42.06 -11.77
N LEU A 802 -9.71 43.09 -12.36
CA LEU A 802 -10.45 44.31 -12.79
C LEU A 802 -11.27 44.07 -14.06
N GLY A 803 -11.12 42.94 -14.73
CA GLY A 803 -11.82 42.64 -15.98
C GLY A 803 -11.25 43.36 -17.20
N GLU A 804 -10.02 43.88 -17.12
CA GLU A 804 -9.34 44.50 -18.26
C GLU A 804 -8.91 43.46 -19.31
N PHE A 805 -8.77 42.18 -18.91
CA PHE A 805 -8.43 41.06 -19.79
C PHE A 805 -9.51 40.00 -19.71
N SER A 806 -9.87 39.44 -20.87
CA SER A 806 -10.91 38.44 -21.03
C SER A 806 -10.32 37.14 -21.61
N LYS A 807 -11.09 36.05 -21.49
CA LYS A 807 -10.72 34.77 -22.10
C LYS A 807 -10.59 34.93 -23.63
N GLY A 808 -9.50 34.43 -24.18
CA GLY A 808 -9.19 34.56 -25.60
C GLY A 808 -8.30 35.73 -25.98
N ASP A 809 -7.94 36.59 -25.03
CA ASP A 809 -7.08 37.73 -25.30
C ASP A 809 -5.61 37.33 -25.48
N GLU A 810 -4.96 37.99 -26.43
CA GLU A 810 -3.50 37.93 -26.65
C GLU A 810 -2.84 39.18 -26.09
N ILE A 811 -2.03 39.02 -25.04
CA ILE A 811 -1.40 40.13 -24.29
C ILE A 811 0.08 40.19 -24.64
N GLU A 812 0.56 41.38 -25.06
CA GLU A 812 1.98 41.67 -25.22
C GLU A 812 2.49 42.50 -24.03
N VAL A 813 3.59 42.07 -23.45
CA VAL A 813 4.30 42.78 -22.38
C VAL A 813 5.45 43.56 -22.97
N ALA A 814 5.40 44.88 -22.86
CA ALA A 814 6.40 45.81 -23.36
C ALA A 814 6.89 46.76 -22.24
N VAL A 815 8.05 47.38 -22.43
CA VAL A 815 8.52 48.43 -21.50
C VAL A 815 7.67 49.70 -21.70
N SER A 816 7.17 50.30 -20.62
CA SER A 816 6.36 51.51 -20.70
C SER A 816 7.17 52.66 -21.28
N THR A 817 6.54 53.42 -22.22
CA THR A 817 7.13 54.62 -22.83
C THR A 817 7.05 55.83 -21.91
N THR A 818 6.13 55.81 -20.94
CA THR A 818 5.87 56.93 -20.02
C THR A 818 6.63 56.78 -18.71
N GLU A 819 6.77 55.58 -18.16
CA GLU A 819 7.49 55.28 -16.92
C GLU A 819 8.56 54.24 -17.17
N LYS A 820 9.84 54.66 -17.24
CA LYS A 820 10.99 53.79 -17.60
C LYS A 820 11.23 52.57 -16.63
N GLU A 821 10.53 52.56 -15.49
CA GLU A 821 10.68 51.46 -14.48
C GLU A 821 9.45 50.51 -14.39
N LYS A 822 8.54 50.56 -15.39
CA LYS A 822 7.35 49.69 -15.39
C LYS A 822 7.18 48.97 -16.72
N LEU A 823 6.54 47.84 -16.66
CA LEU A 823 6.07 47.07 -17.83
C LEU A 823 4.62 47.44 -18.13
N GLU A 824 4.28 47.53 -19.39
CA GLU A 824 2.94 47.83 -19.91
C GLU A 824 2.38 46.59 -20.61
N PHE A 825 1.12 46.28 -20.38
CA PHE A 825 0.39 45.17 -20.95
C PHE A 825 -0.55 45.66 -22.03
N ARG A 826 -0.39 45.20 -23.26
CA ARG A 826 -1.17 45.61 -24.45
C ARG A 826 -1.92 44.42 -25.00
N VAL A 827 -3.19 44.57 -25.26
CA VAL A 827 -3.98 43.53 -25.95
C VAL A 827 -3.75 43.69 -27.47
N LEU A 828 -3.23 42.64 -28.11
CA LEU A 828 -2.96 42.57 -29.52
C LEU A 828 -4.20 42.20 -30.34
N SER A 829 -5.06 41.34 -29.83
CA SER A 829 -6.27 40.89 -30.50
C SER A 829 -7.39 40.80 -29.49
N PRO A 830 -8.23 41.86 -29.32
CA PRO A 830 -9.38 41.75 -28.45
C PRO A 830 -10.39 40.77 -29.07
N THR A 831 -10.81 39.77 -28.29
CA THR A 831 -11.93 38.90 -28.69
C THR A 831 -13.19 39.79 -28.84
N PRO A 832 -13.96 39.73 -29.95
CA PRO A 832 -15.20 40.50 -30.05
C PRO A 832 -16.11 40.09 -28.90
N GLN A 833 -16.43 41.02 -28.04
CA GLN A 833 -17.43 40.82 -26.98
C GLN A 833 -18.76 40.42 -27.64
N ALA A 834 -19.26 39.21 -27.34
CA ALA A 834 -20.54 38.71 -27.81
C ALA A 834 -21.71 39.28 -27.01
#